data_950419bc2bbc792af4a5507b6b5e5a5f
#
_entry.id   950419bc2bbc792af4a5507b6b5e5a5f
#
_cell.length_a   1.000
_cell.length_b   1.000
_cell.length_c   1.000
_cell.angle_alpha   90.00
_cell.angle_beta   90.00
_cell.angle_gamma   90.00
#
_symmetry.space_group_name_H-M   'P 1'
#
loop_
_entity.id
_entity.type
_entity.pdbx_description
1 polymer ?
#
loop_
_entity_poly.entity_id
_entity_poly.type
_entity_poly.pdbx_seq_one_letter_code
_entity_poly.pdbx_strand_id
1 'polypeptide(L)'
;MTAVLGMSARERERAAEAEALFERRATADLVDRLTDPSWLVRRAVVSALSRLGDEAIEPLIAVLTGDRRSETSIAAAVDALVSSLGHVEEAALRLARSPNTAISCDGAQILGRRRAVSALPELAHLAHSDNDNVALSALEAVGRIGGEPAVDLFIEAVESRSFFRAFPAIDLLGRTGDPRAVRPLAGLLRHPHYALEAVRALGRTGQPGAVPLLAELLTRPSDADVRIAAVSLVEIHDRYAGRFGATSAVPSALRTVDAASVSRRLAHAATDADSGERSAISRVLGWIGGAPAIHALVGLLDADPETARAAAASLASLERSAEPELLRALRTSGSERRLLLLPIVGRRSSATTDVIACLDDPNPNVRALACEALGRIGDASAVPVLFERLGDADARVSQGAVAAIQAMGGTEVERRAVELARTGGARARRPALRILAYFGSVTSLPLFLEGMADPDDRVRDVAANGLAAVDHPRALAALLEASHHGSSRTRATAVRALGQSDATEPVRARLLETLQDPDAWVRYYAVQALSRIGGLASAEPIAGLLHDAAGHVRVAAIDALARLRGDQSLEALHEALGSDDADVVRAALMGLGIVRSASSFPLLGPALHGADAATRLVAVSALAEFDVNEVVDELAKAAFDPSESVRAAAINLLGSRPGPDATRALVGLLGDEGSRDRVAAALTTYVAGRVEGIVAALDREGPETAAILVGVLARMRRPEAQLALEHAFALENVHARRAVAPALSPDITPRGRALLEQGAKSDPDEHVRRLCAAILRG
;
A
#
# COMPACT_ATOMS: atom_id res chain seq x y z
N MET A 1 25.29 6.86 -10.84
CA MET A 1 26.25 7.33 -9.81
C MET A 1 26.56 6.30 -8.73
N THR A 2 25.68 5.36 -8.41
CA THR A 2 25.87 4.35 -7.34
C THR A 2 26.90 3.25 -7.65
N ALA A 3 27.21 2.97 -8.90
CA ALA A 3 28.12 1.90 -9.32
C ALA A 3 29.64 2.25 -9.16
N VAL A 4 29.97 3.49 -8.90
CA VAL A 4 31.38 3.96 -8.81
C VAL A 4 31.99 3.75 -7.40
N LEU A 5 31.17 3.53 -6.39
CA LEU A 5 31.59 3.43 -4.98
C LEU A 5 32.34 2.13 -4.59
N GLY A 6 32.36 1.12 -5.48
CA GLY A 6 33.03 -0.16 -5.22
C GLY A 6 34.26 -0.48 -6.08
N MET A 7 34.62 0.43 -7.01
CA MET A 7 35.75 0.21 -7.94
C MET A 7 37.10 0.63 -7.33
N SER A 8 38.14 -0.21 -7.54
CA SER A 8 39.54 0.17 -7.30
C SER A 8 39.98 1.31 -8.26
N ALA A 9 41.07 2.02 -7.94
CA ALA A 9 41.58 3.07 -8.79
C ALA A 9 41.89 2.58 -10.23
N ARG A 10 42.45 1.38 -10.37
CA ARG A 10 42.79 0.76 -11.66
C ARG A 10 41.52 0.36 -12.45
N GLU A 11 40.45 -0.06 -11.78
CA GLU A 11 39.17 -0.39 -12.44
C GLU A 11 38.47 0.89 -12.94
N ARG A 12 38.53 1.95 -12.15
CA ARG A 12 38.00 3.28 -12.58
C ARG A 12 38.71 3.81 -13.82
N GLU A 13 40.03 3.65 -13.89
CA GLU A 13 40.84 4.05 -15.05
C GLU A 13 40.41 3.26 -16.31
N ARG A 14 40.30 1.92 -16.21
CA ARG A 14 39.84 1.08 -17.34
C ARG A 14 38.38 1.32 -17.73
N ALA A 15 37.52 1.63 -16.76
CA ALA A 15 36.14 2.01 -17.05
C ALA A 15 36.03 3.38 -17.74
N ALA A 16 36.90 4.35 -17.34
CA ALA A 16 37.00 5.64 -18.03
C ALA A 16 37.59 5.50 -19.44
N GLU A 17 38.51 4.54 -19.65
CA GLU A 17 39.02 4.19 -20.98
C GLU A 17 37.91 3.68 -21.90
N ALA A 18 36.97 2.86 -21.38
CA ALA A 18 35.82 2.43 -22.15
C ALA A 18 34.94 3.61 -22.63
N GLU A 19 34.77 4.64 -21.80
CA GLU A 19 34.05 5.86 -22.21
C GLU A 19 34.84 6.64 -23.27
N ALA A 20 36.17 6.76 -23.12
CA ALA A 20 37.01 7.40 -24.13
C ALA A 20 37.03 6.66 -25.49
N LEU A 21 36.95 5.33 -25.47
CA LEU A 21 36.79 4.50 -26.66
C LEU A 21 35.41 4.69 -27.33
N PHE A 22 34.36 4.82 -26.53
CA PHE A 22 33.02 5.16 -27.02
C PHE A 22 33.01 6.51 -27.74
N GLU A 23 33.57 7.56 -27.13
CA GLU A 23 33.67 8.89 -27.74
C GLU A 23 34.42 8.89 -29.09
N ARG A 24 35.40 7.98 -29.25
CA ARG A 24 36.16 7.79 -30.48
C ARG A 24 35.49 6.82 -31.46
N ARG A 25 34.37 6.20 -31.10
CA ARG A 25 33.69 5.15 -31.83
C ARG A 25 34.60 3.95 -32.17
N ALA A 26 35.55 3.66 -31.30
CA ALA A 26 36.54 2.57 -31.44
C ALA A 26 35.90 1.21 -31.08
N THR A 27 34.95 0.74 -31.86
CA THR A 27 34.12 -0.44 -31.59
C THR A 27 34.97 -1.72 -31.42
N ALA A 28 35.99 -1.94 -32.23
CA ALA A 28 36.85 -3.12 -32.11
C ALA A 28 37.60 -3.18 -30.79
N ASP A 29 38.17 -2.02 -30.37
CA ASP A 29 38.89 -1.93 -29.08
C ASP A 29 37.93 -2.13 -27.86
N LEU A 30 36.68 -1.66 -27.96
CA LEU A 30 35.66 -1.93 -26.98
C LEU A 30 35.28 -3.42 -26.88
N VAL A 31 35.16 -4.09 -28.03
CA VAL A 31 34.87 -5.53 -28.10
C VAL A 31 36.00 -6.35 -27.45
N ASP A 32 37.27 -5.99 -27.67
CA ASP A 32 38.43 -6.65 -27.03
C ASP A 32 38.39 -6.53 -25.49
N ARG A 33 37.82 -5.43 -24.98
CA ARG A 33 37.63 -5.20 -23.52
C ARG A 33 36.51 -6.01 -22.89
N LEU A 34 35.69 -6.72 -23.64
CA LEU A 34 34.71 -7.68 -23.09
C LEU A 34 35.37 -8.84 -22.32
N THR A 35 36.68 -9.03 -22.53
CA THR A 35 37.51 -10.03 -21.80
C THR A 35 38.04 -9.52 -20.47
N ASP A 36 37.80 -8.26 -20.06
CA ASP A 36 38.33 -7.70 -18.81
C ASP A 36 37.93 -8.57 -17.59
N PRO A 37 38.87 -8.88 -16.68
CA PRO A 37 38.58 -9.72 -15.52
C PRO A 37 37.56 -9.08 -14.55
N SER A 38 37.49 -7.73 -14.48
CA SER A 38 36.55 -7.05 -13.61
C SER A 38 35.15 -6.94 -14.26
N TRP A 39 34.16 -7.47 -13.57
CA TRP A 39 32.77 -7.36 -14.01
C TRP A 39 32.28 -5.90 -14.09
N LEU A 40 32.79 -5.03 -13.22
CA LEU A 40 32.47 -3.60 -13.24
C LEU A 40 32.97 -2.90 -14.49
N VAL A 41 34.20 -3.25 -14.94
CA VAL A 41 34.75 -2.76 -16.20
C VAL A 41 33.97 -3.30 -17.38
N ARG A 42 33.69 -4.63 -17.42
CA ARG A 42 32.86 -5.20 -18.47
C ARG A 42 31.50 -4.55 -18.57
N ARG A 43 30.88 -4.19 -17.43
CA ARG A 43 29.59 -3.46 -17.41
C ARG A 43 29.70 -2.06 -18.05
N ALA A 44 30.80 -1.35 -17.83
CA ALA A 44 31.04 -0.07 -18.50
C ALA A 44 31.22 -0.25 -20.01
N VAL A 45 31.95 -1.30 -20.43
CA VAL A 45 32.13 -1.66 -21.84
C VAL A 45 30.80 -2.02 -22.51
N VAL A 46 29.98 -2.86 -21.85
CA VAL A 46 28.62 -3.22 -22.31
C VAL A 46 27.77 -1.96 -22.49
N SER A 47 27.80 -1.03 -21.53
CA SER A 47 27.07 0.24 -21.64
C SER A 47 27.55 1.09 -22.83
N ALA A 48 28.87 1.15 -23.07
CA ALA A 48 29.45 1.87 -24.19
C ALA A 48 29.03 1.25 -25.54
N LEU A 49 29.16 -0.08 -25.70
CA LEU A 49 28.75 -0.81 -26.90
C LEU A 49 27.24 -0.70 -27.16
N SER A 50 26.43 -0.75 -26.13
CA SER A 50 24.97 -0.58 -26.27
C SER A 50 24.57 0.78 -26.85
N ARG A 51 25.28 1.85 -26.47
CA ARG A 51 25.06 3.22 -26.98
C ARG A 51 25.57 3.44 -28.41
N LEU A 52 26.53 2.65 -28.86
CA LEU A 52 26.98 2.68 -30.28
C LEU A 52 25.91 2.19 -31.26
N GLY A 53 24.90 1.45 -30.76
CA GLY A 53 23.77 1.02 -31.56
C GLY A 53 24.18 0.07 -32.70
N ASP A 54 23.76 0.37 -33.91
CA ASP A 54 23.96 -0.50 -35.11
C ASP A 54 25.44 -0.80 -35.40
N GLU A 55 26.38 0.13 -35.11
CA GLU A 55 27.80 -0.07 -35.36
C GLU A 55 28.43 -1.20 -34.53
N ALA A 56 27.84 -1.50 -33.35
CA ALA A 56 28.37 -2.56 -32.49
C ALA A 56 27.77 -3.95 -32.82
N ILE A 57 26.70 -4.03 -33.60
CA ILE A 57 25.94 -5.29 -33.81
C ILE A 57 26.82 -6.37 -34.45
N GLU A 58 27.37 -6.13 -35.62
CA GLU A 58 28.16 -7.14 -36.32
C GLU A 58 29.46 -7.52 -35.61
N PRO A 59 30.23 -6.59 -35.01
CA PRO A 59 31.33 -6.96 -34.11
C PRO A 59 30.93 -7.84 -32.91
N LEU A 60 29.78 -7.58 -32.28
CA LEU A 60 29.28 -8.43 -31.21
C LEU A 60 28.81 -9.80 -31.69
N ILE A 61 28.20 -9.87 -32.89
CA ILE A 61 27.86 -11.15 -33.52
C ILE A 61 29.13 -11.97 -33.80
N ALA A 62 30.22 -11.33 -34.26
CA ALA A 62 31.49 -11.99 -34.44
C ALA A 62 32.07 -12.63 -33.18
N VAL A 63 31.88 -12.00 -31.99
CA VAL A 63 32.23 -12.60 -30.68
C VAL A 63 31.41 -13.86 -30.41
N LEU A 64 30.10 -13.87 -30.71
CA LEU A 64 29.20 -14.99 -30.45
C LEU A 64 29.43 -16.16 -31.41
N THR A 65 29.85 -15.88 -32.63
CA THR A 65 30.05 -16.88 -33.70
C THR A 65 31.51 -17.36 -33.81
N GLY A 66 32.44 -16.66 -33.18
CA GLY A 66 33.88 -16.95 -33.20
C GLY A 66 34.33 -18.00 -32.17
N ASP A 67 35.54 -17.80 -31.58
CA ASP A 67 36.10 -18.70 -30.56
C ASP A 67 35.35 -18.52 -29.23
N ARG A 68 34.59 -19.50 -28.83
CA ARG A 68 33.70 -19.47 -27.66
C ARG A 68 34.37 -19.89 -26.33
N ARG A 69 35.70 -19.70 -26.21
CA ARG A 69 36.44 -20.11 -24.99
C ARG A 69 36.17 -19.23 -23.78
N SER A 70 35.72 -18.01 -23.97
CA SER A 70 35.46 -17.07 -22.87
C SER A 70 33.95 -16.91 -22.62
N GLU A 71 33.40 -17.63 -21.65
CA GLU A 71 32.00 -17.49 -21.25
C GLU A 71 31.65 -16.05 -20.81
N THR A 72 32.59 -15.37 -20.16
CA THR A 72 32.39 -13.98 -19.69
C THR A 72 32.25 -13.00 -20.85
N SER A 73 33.01 -13.19 -21.95
CA SER A 73 32.89 -12.35 -23.14
C SER A 73 31.60 -12.62 -23.89
N ILE A 74 31.19 -13.89 -23.98
CA ILE A 74 29.91 -14.30 -24.61
C ILE A 74 28.75 -13.66 -23.85
N ALA A 75 28.71 -13.82 -22.51
CA ALA A 75 27.65 -13.23 -21.69
C ALA A 75 27.61 -11.69 -21.82
N ALA A 76 28.78 -11.02 -21.83
CA ALA A 76 28.86 -9.59 -22.00
C ALA A 76 28.43 -9.12 -23.40
N ALA A 77 28.72 -9.89 -24.45
CA ALA A 77 28.25 -9.62 -25.81
C ALA A 77 26.73 -9.78 -25.95
N VAL A 78 26.15 -10.83 -25.33
CA VAL A 78 24.69 -11.00 -25.24
C VAL A 78 24.06 -9.81 -24.49
N ASP A 79 24.62 -9.40 -23.35
CA ASP A 79 24.13 -8.26 -22.57
C ASP A 79 24.19 -6.95 -23.37
N ALA A 80 25.26 -6.72 -24.13
CA ALA A 80 25.41 -5.55 -25.00
C ALA A 80 24.37 -5.53 -26.13
N LEU A 81 24.10 -6.66 -26.79
CA LEU A 81 23.08 -6.79 -27.84
C LEU A 81 21.66 -6.60 -27.22
N VAL A 82 21.39 -7.17 -26.06
CA VAL A 82 20.10 -7.00 -25.38
C VAL A 82 19.82 -5.54 -25.05
N SER A 83 20.85 -4.80 -24.56
CA SER A 83 20.72 -3.41 -24.14
C SER A 83 20.95 -2.41 -25.29
N SER A 84 21.32 -2.87 -26.48
CA SER A 84 21.64 -2.03 -27.64
C SER A 84 20.47 -1.13 -28.05
N LEU A 85 20.78 0.12 -28.40
CA LEU A 85 19.85 1.07 -29.00
C LEU A 85 19.65 0.83 -30.51
N GLY A 86 20.39 -0.10 -31.12
CA GLY A 86 20.32 -0.44 -32.53
C GLY A 86 19.28 -1.52 -32.87
N HIS A 87 19.18 -1.83 -34.17
CA HIS A 87 18.23 -2.79 -34.78
C HIS A 87 18.74 -4.23 -34.70
N VAL A 88 18.78 -4.80 -33.48
CA VAL A 88 19.40 -6.10 -33.19
C VAL A 88 18.58 -7.30 -33.72
N GLU A 89 17.28 -7.15 -33.92
CA GLU A 89 16.35 -8.28 -34.10
C GLU A 89 16.71 -9.16 -35.28
N GLU A 90 17.05 -8.59 -36.43
CA GLU A 90 17.44 -9.36 -37.63
C GLU A 90 18.74 -10.15 -37.42
N ALA A 91 19.73 -9.54 -36.78
CA ALA A 91 20.98 -10.18 -36.41
C ALA A 91 20.77 -11.32 -35.41
N ALA A 92 19.93 -11.12 -34.40
CA ALA A 92 19.56 -12.14 -33.42
C ALA A 92 18.77 -13.31 -34.08
N LEU A 93 17.92 -13.03 -35.06
CA LEU A 93 17.24 -14.07 -35.87
C LEU A 93 18.24 -14.91 -36.65
N ARG A 94 19.29 -14.30 -37.22
CA ARG A 94 20.37 -15.06 -37.88
C ARG A 94 21.09 -16.00 -36.90
N LEU A 95 21.38 -15.53 -35.67
CA LEU A 95 21.96 -16.38 -34.62
C LEU A 95 21.01 -17.53 -34.27
N ALA A 96 19.73 -17.25 -34.07
CA ALA A 96 18.72 -18.22 -33.67
C ALA A 96 18.59 -19.38 -34.71
N ARG A 97 18.78 -19.07 -35.99
CA ARG A 97 18.79 -20.05 -37.11
C ARG A 97 20.09 -20.79 -37.26
N SER A 98 21.08 -20.54 -36.41
CA SER A 98 22.39 -21.21 -36.55
C SER A 98 22.25 -22.72 -36.29
N PRO A 99 22.97 -23.56 -37.09
CA PRO A 99 23.05 -25.00 -36.83
C PRO A 99 23.84 -25.33 -35.56
N ASN A 100 24.60 -24.37 -35.02
CA ASN A 100 25.30 -24.51 -33.74
C ASN A 100 24.35 -24.25 -32.60
N THR A 101 24.11 -25.27 -31.76
CA THR A 101 23.19 -25.22 -30.60
C THR A 101 23.43 -24.03 -29.71
N ALA A 102 24.70 -23.77 -29.36
CA ALA A 102 25.01 -22.69 -28.42
C ALA A 102 24.70 -21.29 -28.98
N ILE A 103 24.99 -21.10 -30.27
CA ILE A 103 24.71 -19.84 -30.98
C ILE A 103 23.19 -19.65 -31.15
N SER A 104 22.46 -20.72 -31.45
CA SER A 104 21.00 -20.70 -31.59
C SER A 104 20.35 -20.32 -30.25
N CYS A 105 20.84 -20.88 -29.12
CA CYS A 105 20.38 -20.52 -27.76
C CYS A 105 20.63 -19.04 -27.43
N ASP A 106 21.82 -18.49 -27.79
CA ASP A 106 22.13 -17.06 -27.56
C ASP A 106 21.18 -16.18 -28.37
N GLY A 107 20.92 -16.53 -29.66
CA GLY A 107 19.94 -15.81 -30.48
C GLY A 107 18.53 -15.80 -29.87
N ALA A 108 18.04 -16.95 -29.45
CA ALA A 108 16.75 -17.06 -28.77
C ALA A 108 16.71 -16.21 -27.46
N GLN A 109 17.78 -16.27 -26.65
CA GLN A 109 17.90 -15.48 -25.43
C GLN A 109 17.85 -13.97 -25.69
N ILE A 110 18.57 -13.48 -26.69
CA ILE A 110 18.59 -12.06 -27.09
C ILE A 110 17.17 -11.63 -27.51
N LEU A 111 16.52 -12.39 -28.40
CA LEU A 111 15.17 -12.11 -28.86
C LEU A 111 14.14 -12.07 -27.73
N GLY A 112 14.21 -13.04 -26.81
CA GLY A 112 13.33 -13.10 -25.65
C GLY A 112 13.54 -11.93 -24.68
N ARG A 113 14.79 -11.58 -24.34
CA ARG A 113 15.11 -10.47 -23.45
C ARG A 113 14.76 -9.10 -24.04
N ARG A 114 14.83 -8.96 -25.35
CA ARG A 114 14.36 -7.75 -26.08
C ARG A 114 12.86 -7.73 -26.31
N ARG A 115 12.14 -8.78 -25.94
CA ARG A 115 10.70 -8.96 -26.21
C ARG A 115 10.34 -8.74 -27.67
N ALA A 116 11.14 -9.30 -28.58
CA ALA A 116 10.98 -9.17 -30.04
C ALA A 116 9.76 -9.95 -30.53
N VAL A 117 8.59 -9.32 -30.55
CA VAL A 117 7.32 -9.95 -30.98
C VAL A 117 7.40 -10.49 -32.41
N SER A 118 8.13 -9.81 -33.29
CA SER A 118 8.38 -10.23 -34.68
C SER A 118 9.08 -11.59 -34.80
N ALA A 119 9.81 -12.02 -33.74
CA ALA A 119 10.54 -13.27 -33.68
C ALA A 119 9.69 -14.47 -33.23
N LEU A 120 8.45 -14.28 -32.79
CA LEU A 120 7.60 -15.38 -32.31
C LEU A 120 7.45 -16.56 -33.29
N PRO A 121 7.26 -16.37 -34.58
CA PRO A 121 7.17 -17.53 -35.52
C PRO A 121 8.43 -18.39 -35.56
N GLU A 122 9.61 -17.76 -35.51
CA GLU A 122 10.89 -18.46 -35.47
C GLU A 122 11.13 -19.18 -34.17
N LEU A 123 10.84 -18.49 -33.02
CA LEU A 123 10.97 -19.08 -31.71
C LEU A 123 9.99 -20.25 -31.49
N ALA A 124 8.78 -20.17 -32.04
CA ALA A 124 7.84 -21.27 -32.06
C ALA A 124 8.40 -22.49 -32.84
N HIS A 125 9.03 -22.26 -34.00
CA HIS A 125 9.71 -23.31 -34.75
C HIS A 125 10.84 -23.95 -33.91
N LEU A 126 11.69 -23.15 -33.29
CA LEU A 126 12.79 -23.62 -32.43
C LEU A 126 12.34 -24.38 -31.18
N ALA A 127 11.18 -24.04 -30.63
CA ALA A 127 10.58 -24.78 -29.51
C ALA A 127 10.24 -26.25 -29.87
N HIS A 128 10.14 -26.59 -31.16
CA HIS A 128 9.97 -27.96 -31.67
C HIS A 128 11.27 -28.63 -32.04
N SER A 129 12.42 -27.98 -31.83
CA SER A 129 13.76 -28.55 -32.15
C SER A 129 13.95 -29.91 -31.46
N ASP A 130 14.63 -30.84 -32.14
CA ASP A 130 15.05 -32.12 -31.55
C ASP A 130 16.14 -31.93 -30.46
N ASN A 131 16.79 -30.78 -30.42
CA ASN A 131 17.75 -30.41 -29.41
C ASN A 131 17.05 -29.76 -28.20
N ASP A 132 17.08 -30.42 -27.05
CA ASP A 132 16.40 -29.99 -25.84
C ASP A 132 16.84 -28.59 -25.34
N ASN A 133 18.11 -28.22 -25.49
CA ASN A 133 18.61 -26.90 -25.10
C ASN A 133 18.06 -25.78 -25.98
N VAL A 134 17.98 -26.02 -27.29
CA VAL A 134 17.37 -25.05 -28.21
C VAL A 134 15.89 -24.91 -27.95
N ALA A 135 15.17 -26.03 -27.76
CA ALA A 135 13.75 -26.02 -27.45
C ALA A 135 13.45 -25.28 -26.12
N LEU A 136 14.25 -25.52 -25.06
CA LEU A 136 14.12 -24.82 -23.79
C LEU A 136 14.40 -23.33 -23.93
N SER A 137 15.50 -22.94 -24.59
CA SER A 137 15.83 -21.53 -24.78
C SER A 137 14.75 -20.77 -25.56
N ALA A 138 14.15 -21.45 -26.56
CA ALA A 138 13.03 -20.88 -27.30
C ALA A 138 11.76 -20.73 -26.47
N LEU A 139 11.38 -21.74 -25.66
CA LEU A 139 10.24 -21.68 -24.76
C LEU A 139 10.41 -20.54 -23.73
N GLU A 140 11.60 -20.38 -23.14
CA GLU A 140 11.91 -19.28 -22.23
C GLU A 140 11.82 -17.92 -22.93
N ALA A 141 12.33 -17.81 -24.16
CA ALA A 141 12.26 -16.59 -24.93
C ALA A 141 10.81 -16.20 -25.23
N VAL A 142 10.00 -17.16 -25.67
CA VAL A 142 8.55 -16.96 -25.88
C VAL A 142 7.86 -16.57 -24.58
N GLY A 143 8.25 -17.15 -23.43
CA GLY A 143 7.72 -16.79 -22.11
C GLY A 143 8.02 -15.34 -21.71
N ARG A 144 9.16 -14.79 -22.12
CA ARG A 144 9.51 -13.37 -21.90
C ARG A 144 8.79 -12.42 -22.84
N ILE A 145 8.50 -12.85 -24.06
CA ILE A 145 7.73 -12.08 -25.05
C ILE A 145 6.25 -12.07 -24.63
N GLY A 146 5.71 -13.22 -24.25
CA GLY A 146 4.32 -13.39 -23.82
C GLY A 146 3.33 -13.38 -24.98
N GLY A 147 2.05 -13.11 -24.64
CA GLY A 147 0.96 -13.05 -25.61
C GLY A 147 0.28 -14.42 -25.86
N GLU A 148 -0.76 -14.40 -26.69
CA GLU A 148 -1.57 -15.58 -26.98
C GLU A 148 -0.78 -16.73 -27.64
N PRO A 149 0.10 -16.50 -28.61
CA PRO A 149 0.89 -17.57 -29.22
C PRO A 149 1.77 -18.31 -28.21
N ALA A 150 2.21 -17.63 -27.16
CA ALA A 150 2.97 -18.27 -26.08
C ALA A 150 2.13 -19.29 -25.30
N VAL A 151 0.87 -18.95 -25.00
CA VAL A 151 -0.03 -19.86 -24.26
C VAL A 151 -0.29 -21.14 -25.06
N ASP A 152 -0.59 -21.01 -26.36
CA ASP A 152 -0.85 -22.18 -27.23
C ASP A 152 0.39 -23.08 -27.30
N LEU A 153 1.58 -22.50 -27.49
CA LEU A 153 2.84 -23.23 -27.53
C LEU A 153 3.14 -23.94 -26.19
N PHE A 154 2.89 -23.30 -25.07
CA PHE A 154 3.09 -23.94 -23.76
C PHE A 154 2.09 -25.07 -23.50
N ILE A 155 0.84 -24.93 -23.92
CA ILE A 155 -0.15 -26.02 -23.86
C ILE A 155 0.35 -27.22 -24.67
N GLU A 156 0.80 -27.01 -25.89
CA GLU A 156 1.36 -28.05 -26.73
C GLU A 156 2.61 -28.70 -26.12
N ALA A 157 3.52 -27.88 -25.55
CA ALA A 157 4.71 -28.38 -24.87
C ALA A 157 4.38 -29.22 -23.62
N VAL A 158 3.38 -28.81 -22.82
CA VAL A 158 2.87 -29.55 -21.64
C VAL A 158 2.26 -30.89 -22.07
N GLU A 159 1.55 -30.95 -23.18
CA GLU A 159 0.93 -32.16 -23.71
C GLU A 159 1.95 -33.04 -24.47
N SER A 160 3.15 -32.57 -24.69
CA SER A 160 4.21 -33.32 -25.36
C SER A 160 4.68 -34.51 -24.50
N ARG A 161 5.26 -35.54 -25.18
CA ARG A 161 5.87 -36.68 -24.47
C ARG A 161 7.30 -36.44 -24.00
N SER A 162 7.89 -35.28 -24.31
CA SER A 162 9.26 -34.91 -23.93
C SER A 162 9.28 -34.31 -22.53
N PHE A 163 10.02 -34.90 -21.61
CA PHE A 163 10.24 -34.37 -20.27
C PHE A 163 10.87 -32.96 -20.31
N PHE A 164 11.86 -32.77 -21.16
CA PHE A 164 12.61 -31.51 -21.26
C PHE A 164 11.81 -30.35 -21.83
N ARG A 165 10.71 -30.62 -22.53
CA ARG A 165 9.75 -29.59 -23.00
C ARG A 165 8.61 -29.40 -22.03
N ALA A 166 8.01 -30.49 -21.53
CA ALA A 166 6.84 -30.43 -20.68
C ALA A 166 7.16 -29.79 -19.30
N PHE A 167 8.28 -30.18 -18.68
CA PHE A 167 8.61 -29.70 -17.34
C PHE A 167 8.76 -28.17 -17.25
N PRO A 168 9.58 -27.49 -18.08
CA PRO A 168 9.65 -26.03 -18.07
C PRO A 168 8.35 -25.36 -18.54
N ALA A 169 7.63 -25.98 -19.47
CA ALA A 169 6.37 -25.43 -19.96
C ALA A 169 5.26 -25.40 -18.88
N ILE A 170 5.28 -26.31 -17.90
CA ILE A 170 4.34 -26.29 -16.75
C ILE A 170 4.49 -24.97 -15.99
N ASP A 171 5.70 -24.57 -15.64
CA ASP A 171 5.96 -23.31 -14.93
C ASP A 171 5.60 -22.09 -15.78
N LEU A 172 6.04 -22.06 -17.04
CA LEU A 172 5.75 -20.98 -17.97
C LEU A 172 4.24 -20.82 -18.19
N LEU A 173 3.52 -21.92 -18.38
CA LEU A 173 2.06 -21.92 -18.57
C LEU A 173 1.34 -21.39 -17.31
N GLY A 174 1.79 -21.80 -16.10
CA GLY A 174 1.26 -21.29 -14.85
C GLY A 174 1.41 -19.77 -14.69
N ARG A 175 2.50 -19.19 -15.19
CA ARG A 175 2.76 -17.75 -15.10
C ARG A 175 1.91 -16.90 -16.06
N THR A 176 1.34 -17.49 -17.10
CA THR A 176 0.53 -16.74 -18.08
C THR A 176 -0.74 -16.13 -17.47
N GLY A 177 -1.29 -16.76 -16.44
CA GLY A 177 -2.57 -16.35 -15.86
C GLY A 177 -3.76 -16.58 -16.81
N ASP A 178 -3.60 -17.34 -17.88
CA ASP A 178 -4.64 -17.63 -18.87
C ASP A 178 -5.54 -18.76 -18.39
N PRO A 179 -6.88 -18.61 -18.39
CA PRO A 179 -7.81 -19.69 -18.01
C PRO A 179 -7.66 -20.98 -18.79
N ARG A 180 -7.16 -20.93 -20.04
CA ARG A 180 -6.92 -22.12 -20.85
C ARG A 180 -5.84 -23.04 -20.28
N ALA A 181 -4.96 -22.51 -19.41
CA ALA A 181 -3.93 -23.28 -18.73
C ALA A 181 -4.48 -24.33 -17.74
N VAL A 182 -5.65 -24.07 -17.18
CA VAL A 182 -6.21 -24.91 -16.09
C VAL A 182 -6.35 -26.37 -16.49
N ARG A 183 -6.97 -26.64 -17.66
CA ARG A 183 -7.24 -28.01 -18.11
C ARG A 183 -6.00 -28.83 -18.44
N PRO A 184 -5.02 -28.34 -19.20
CA PRO A 184 -3.76 -29.06 -19.46
C PRO A 184 -3.01 -29.38 -18.16
N LEU A 185 -2.89 -28.38 -17.25
CA LEU A 185 -2.23 -28.59 -15.95
C LEU A 185 -2.98 -29.60 -15.09
N ALA A 186 -4.31 -29.57 -15.07
CA ALA A 186 -5.13 -30.52 -14.31
C ALA A 186 -4.92 -31.96 -14.82
N GLY A 187 -4.68 -32.17 -16.12
CA GLY A 187 -4.35 -33.47 -16.69
C GLY A 187 -3.09 -34.10 -16.10
N LEU A 188 -2.19 -33.28 -15.54
CA LEU A 188 -0.92 -33.74 -14.95
C LEU A 188 -1.01 -34.08 -13.46
N LEU A 189 -2.13 -33.81 -12.74
CA LEU A 189 -2.27 -33.99 -11.30
C LEU A 189 -2.11 -35.46 -10.83
N ARG A 190 -2.20 -36.43 -11.74
CA ARG A 190 -1.99 -37.85 -11.45
C ARG A 190 -0.66 -38.37 -12.02
N HIS A 191 0.15 -37.52 -12.66
CA HIS A 191 1.41 -37.93 -13.26
C HIS A 191 2.52 -37.95 -12.21
N PRO A 192 3.26 -39.05 -12.01
CA PRO A 192 4.18 -39.22 -10.90
C PRO A 192 5.32 -38.17 -10.86
N HIS A 193 5.74 -37.63 -12.01
CA HIS A 193 6.84 -36.69 -12.12
C HIS A 193 6.39 -35.23 -12.21
N TYR A 194 5.14 -34.94 -12.53
CA TYR A 194 4.65 -33.58 -12.79
C TYR A 194 3.61 -33.10 -11.78
N ALA A 195 3.01 -33.99 -10.99
CA ALA A 195 1.85 -33.67 -10.16
C ALA A 195 2.10 -32.47 -9.24
N LEU A 196 3.22 -32.47 -8.50
CA LEU A 196 3.52 -31.38 -7.57
C LEU A 196 3.74 -30.04 -8.29
N GLU A 197 4.46 -30.07 -9.42
CA GLU A 197 4.70 -28.84 -10.17
C GLU A 197 3.43 -28.34 -10.87
N ALA A 198 2.55 -29.26 -11.32
CA ALA A 198 1.25 -28.92 -11.86
C ALA A 198 0.35 -28.26 -10.80
N VAL A 199 0.38 -28.71 -9.54
CA VAL A 199 -0.35 -28.06 -8.44
C VAL A 199 0.15 -26.63 -8.22
N ARG A 200 1.47 -26.44 -8.16
CA ARG A 200 2.08 -25.10 -8.05
C ARG A 200 1.70 -24.21 -9.24
N ALA A 201 1.78 -24.75 -10.45
CA ALA A 201 1.43 -24.02 -11.66
C ALA A 201 -0.04 -23.61 -11.67
N LEU A 202 -0.96 -24.48 -11.24
CA LEU A 202 -2.39 -24.14 -11.07
C LEU A 202 -2.57 -22.97 -10.10
N GLY A 203 -1.86 -22.95 -8.97
CA GLY A 203 -1.81 -21.81 -8.05
C GLY A 203 -1.40 -20.52 -8.75
N ARG A 204 -0.26 -20.58 -9.47
CA ARG A 204 0.31 -19.44 -10.20
C ARG A 204 -0.61 -18.89 -11.30
N THR A 205 -1.52 -19.69 -11.86
CA THR A 205 -2.50 -19.17 -12.85
C THR A 205 -3.43 -18.12 -12.24
N GLY A 206 -3.69 -18.17 -10.93
CA GLY A 206 -4.67 -17.30 -10.27
C GLY A 206 -6.10 -17.51 -10.76
N GLN A 207 -6.40 -18.65 -11.40
CA GLN A 207 -7.68 -18.90 -12.04
C GLN A 207 -8.65 -19.65 -11.10
N PRO A 208 -9.86 -19.10 -10.85
CA PRO A 208 -10.87 -19.75 -10.02
C PRO A 208 -11.26 -21.15 -10.45
N GLY A 209 -11.20 -21.45 -11.75
CA GLY A 209 -11.49 -22.79 -12.30
C GLY A 209 -10.59 -23.91 -11.76
N ALA A 210 -9.42 -23.58 -11.20
CA ALA A 210 -8.54 -24.56 -10.57
C ALA A 210 -8.94 -24.91 -9.11
N VAL A 211 -9.78 -24.08 -8.48
CA VAL A 211 -10.10 -24.20 -7.04
C VAL A 211 -10.74 -25.55 -6.67
N PRO A 212 -11.76 -26.08 -7.38
CA PRO A 212 -12.35 -27.38 -7.03
C PRO A 212 -11.33 -28.53 -7.06
N LEU A 213 -10.41 -28.50 -8.04
CA LEU A 213 -9.36 -29.51 -8.19
C LEU A 213 -8.37 -29.48 -7.03
N LEU A 214 -7.98 -28.28 -6.59
CA LEU A 214 -7.06 -28.11 -5.48
C LEU A 214 -7.73 -28.42 -4.13
N ALA A 215 -9.01 -28.10 -3.97
CA ALA A 215 -9.78 -28.45 -2.77
C ALA A 215 -9.89 -29.98 -2.58
N GLU A 216 -10.02 -30.74 -3.66
CA GLU A 216 -9.98 -32.21 -3.62
C GLU A 216 -8.65 -32.76 -3.07
N LEU A 217 -7.51 -32.09 -3.39
CA LEU A 217 -6.20 -32.50 -2.92
C LEU A 217 -6.04 -32.39 -1.39
N LEU A 218 -6.79 -31.52 -0.72
CA LEU A 218 -6.77 -31.40 0.74
C LEU A 218 -7.28 -32.66 1.45
N THR A 219 -7.94 -33.58 0.76
CA THR A 219 -8.43 -34.85 1.29
C THR A 219 -7.43 -35.99 1.12
N ARG A 220 -6.36 -35.78 0.33
CA ARG A 220 -5.37 -36.83 0.04
C ARG A 220 -4.52 -37.19 1.27
N PRO A 221 -3.98 -38.41 1.36
CA PRO A 221 -3.17 -38.87 2.49
C PRO A 221 -1.77 -38.22 2.55
N SER A 222 -1.24 -37.69 1.45
CA SER A 222 0.08 -37.06 1.36
C SER A 222 0.08 -35.65 1.97
N ASP A 223 0.89 -35.43 3.00
CA ASP A 223 1.03 -34.10 3.63
C ASP A 223 1.66 -33.08 2.68
N ALA A 224 2.57 -33.50 1.80
CA ALA A 224 3.14 -32.63 0.77
C ALA A 224 2.06 -32.13 -0.20
N ASP A 225 1.13 -33.00 -0.65
CA ASP A 225 0.03 -32.60 -1.52
C ASP A 225 -0.88 -31.59 -0.82
N VAL A 226 -1.18 -31.82 0.46
CA VAL A 226 -2.03 -30.92 1.28
C VAL A 226 -1.39 -29.56 1.46
N ARG A 227 -0.07 -29.50 1.78
CA ARG A 227 0.65 -28.23 1.94
C ARG A 227 0.67 -27.43 0.66
N ILE A 228 1.07 -28.04 -0.47
CA ILE A 228 1.16 -27.36 -1.75
C ILE A 228 -0.22 -26.94 -2.23
N ALA A 229 -1.27 -27.74 -2.04
CA ALA A 229 -2.64 -27.36 -2.37
C ALA A 229 -3.11 -26.15 -1.54
N ALA A 230 -2.81 -26.11 -0.24
CA ALA A 230 -3.14 -24.97 0.61
C ALA A 230 -2.47 -23.68 0.11
N VAL A 231 -1.15 -23.73 -0.19
CA VAL A 231 -0.41 -22.60 -0.76
C VAL A 231 -1.02 -22.16 -2.09
N SER A 232 -1.32 -23.10 -2.99
CA SER A 232 -1.89 -22.80 -4.31
C SER A 232 -3.29 -22.19 -4.23
N LEU A 233 -4.14 -22.63 -3.29
CA LEU A 233 -5.46 -22.02 -3.05
C LEU A 233 -5.33 -20.57 -2.57
N VAL A 234 -4.39 -20.31 -1.67
CA VAL A 234 -4.09 -18.95 -1.19
C VAL A 234 -3.57 -18.09 -2.33
N GLU A 235 -2.66 -18.62 -3.15
CA GLU A 235 -2.10 -17.89 -4.30
C GLU A 235 -3.18 -17.53 -5.32
N ILE A 236 -4.11 -18.44 -5.64
CA ILE A 236 -5.26 -18.14 -6.51
C ILE A 236 -6.09 -17.01 -5.92
N HIS A 237 -6.44 -17.12 -4.63
CA HIS A 237 -7.24 -16.10 -3.96
C HIS A 237 -6.56 -14.72 -4.04
N ASP A 238 -5.26 -14.64 -3.72
CA ASP A 238 -4.53 -13.38 -3.65
C ASP A 238 -4.30 -12.76 -5.02
N ARG A 239 -3.90 -13.56 -6.02
CA ARG A 239 -3.72 -13.10 -7.40
C ARG A 239 -5.02 -12.59 -7.99
N TYR A 240 -6.11 -13.33 -7.78
CA TYR A 240 -7.42 -12.91 -8.27
C TYR A 240 -7.89 -11.65 -7.54
N ALA A 241 -7.80 -11.63 -6.20
CA ALA A 241 -8.19 -10.48 -5.40
C ALA A 241 -7.34 -9.23 -5.71
N GLY A 242 -6.05 -9.39 -5.94
CA GLY A 242 -5.15 -8.30 -6.34
C GLY A 242 -5.53 -7.70 -7.70
N ARG A 243 -5.97 -8.53 -8.65
CA ARG A 243 -6.31 -8.10 -10.00
C ARG A 243 -7.74 -7.54 -10.12
N PHE A 244 -8.71 -8.23 -9.54
CA PHE A 244 -10.15 -7.97 -9.74
C PHE A 244 -10.91 -7.61 -8.45
N GLY A 245 -10.26 -7.51 -7.31
CA GLY A 245 -10.88 -7.30 -6.02
C GLY A 245 -11.20 -8.61 -5.28
N ALA A 246 -11.99 -8.55 -4.20
CA ALA A 246 -12.28 -9.75 -3.40
C ALA A 246 -13.02 -10.81 -4.22
N THR A 247 -12.71 -12.07 -3.94
CA THR A 247 -13.33 -13.23 -4.53
C THR A 247 -13.89 -14.15 -3.46
N SER A 248 -15.05 -14.74 -3.72
CA SER A 248 -15.64 -15.81 -2.89
C SER A 248 -15.31 -17.21 -3.40
N ALA A 249 -14.64 -17.36 -4.54
CA ALA A 249 -14.43 -18.66 -5.20
C ALA A 249 -13.76 -19.67 -4.27
N VAL A 250 -12.62 -19.34 -3.65
CA VAL A 250 -11.92 -20.25 -2.73
C VAL A 250 -12.72 -20.48 -1.44
N PRO A 251 -13.20 -19.45 -0.70
CA PRO A 251 -14.02 -19.67 0.48
C PRO A 251 -15.31 -20.48 0.20
N SER A 252 -15.94 -20.28 -0.96
CA SER A 252 -17.17 -20.99 -1.31
C SER A 252 -16.93 -22.48 -1.59
N ALA A 253 -15.86 -22.81 -2.31
CA ALA A 253 -15.47 -24.20 -2.56
C ALA A 253 -15.08 -24.92 -1.25
N LEU A 254 -14.36 -24.25 -0.36
CA LEU A 254 -13.95 -24.84 0.92
C LEU A 254 -15.10 -25.06 1.91
N ARG A 255 -16.24 -24.38 1.75
CA ARG A 255 -17.44 -24.68 2.55
C ARG A 255 -18.15 -25.98 2.15
N THR A 256 -17.82 -26.54 1.00
CA THR A 256 -18.41 -27.80 0.53
C THR A 256 -17.63 -29.05 0.92
N VAL A 257 -16.40 -28.90 1.46
CA VAL A 257 -15.57 -30.03 1.90
C VAL A 257 -15.99 -30.53 3.29
N ASP A 258 -15.63 -31.78 3.63
CA ASP A 258 -15.74 -32.26 5.01
C ASP A 258 -14.79 -31.50 5.94
N ALA A 259 -15.35 -30.46 6.58
CA ALA A 259 -14.60 -29.55 7.44
C ALA A 259 -13.80 -30.28 8.54
N ALA A 260 -14.37 -31.35 9.13
CA ALA A 260 -13.70 -32.06 10.23
C ALA A 260 -12.50 -32.87 9.74
N SER A 261 -12.64 -33.56 8.62
CA SER A 261 -11.57 -34.36 8.03
C SER A 261 -10.44 -33.48 7.49
N VAL A 262 -10.79 -32.45 6.70
CA VAL A 262 -9.82 -31.55 6.06
C VAL A 262 -9.07 -30.73 7.12
N SER A 263 -9.74 -30.21 8.16
CA SER A 263 -9.06 -29.46 9.22
C SER A 263 -8.05 -30.30 9.99
N ARG A 264 -8.36 -31.58 10.28
CA ARG A 264 -7.40 -32.49 10.90
C ARG A 264 -6.21 -32.78 9.99
N ARG A 265 -6.42 -32.96 8.69
CA ARG A 265 -5.35 -33.15 7.71
C ARG A 265 -4.44 -31.93 7.63
N LEU A 266 -5.02 -30.73 7.55
CA LEU A 266 -4.26 -29.48 7.53
C LEU A 266 -3.47 -29.28 8.82
N ALA A 267 -4.07 -29.57 9.98
CA ALA A 267 -3.36 -29.48 11.28
C ALA A 267 -2.17 -30.46 11.34
N HIS A 268 -2.33 -31.67 10.80
CA HIS A 268 -1.24 -32.64 10.72
C HIS A 268 -0.15 -32.19 9.76
N ALA A 269 -0.52 -31.76 8.55
CA ALA A 269 0.42 -31.29 7.54
C ALA A 269 1.20 -30.02 7.98
N ALA A 270 0.65 -29.22 8.90
CA ALA A 270 1.32 -28.06 9.48
C ALA A 270 2.51 -28.39 10.39
N THR A 271 2.61 -29.63 10.89
CA THR A 271 3.67 -30.05 11.83
C THR A 271 5.05 -29.92 11.19
N ASP A 272 5.20 -30.42 9.96
CA ASP A 272 6.46 -30.41 9.21
C ASP A 272 6.52 -29.32 8.11
N ALA A 273 5.61 -28.36 8.16
CA ALA A 273 5.50 -27.26 7.21
C ALA A 273 6.51 -26.13 7.51
N ASP A 274 6.91 -25.39 6.50
CA ASP A 274 7.64 -24.13 6.70
C ASP A 274 6.68 -22.99 7.14
N SER A 275 7.20 -21.78 7.43
CA SER A 275 6.40 -20.64 7.89
C SER A 275 5.36 -20.19 6.86
N GLY A 276 5.72 -20.16 5.57
CA GLY A 276 4.84 -19.78 4.48
C GLY A 276 3.70 -20.81 4.29
N GLU A 277 4.04 -22.09 4.32
CA GLU A 277 3.06 -23.19 4.26
C GLU A 277 2.09 -23.17 5.45
N ARG A 278 2.59 -22.96 6.68
CA ARG A 278 1.74 -22.82 7.89
C ARG A 278 0.83 -21.58 7.81
N SER A 279 1.35 -20.47 7.29
CA SER A 279 0.55 -19.27 7.06
C SER A 279 -0.59 -19.53 6.07
N ALA A 280 -0.31 -20.22 4.96
CA ALA A 280 -1.32 -20.62 3.98
C ALA A 280 -2.36 -21.59 4.58
N ILE A 281 -1.90 -22.60 5.33
CA ILE A 281 -2.80 -23.52 6.06
C ILE A 281 -3.71 -22.75 7.02
N SER A 282 -3.17 -21.76 7.75
CA SER A 282 -3.98 -20.94 8.66
C SER A 282 -5.09 -20.20 7.93
N ARG A 283 -4.82 -19.67 6.76
CA ARG A 283 -5.82 -18.97 5.93
C ARG A 283 -6.89 -19.93 5.41
N VAL A 284 -6.48 -21.11 4.93
CA VAL A 284 -7.40 -22.15 4.45
C VAL A 284 -8.32 -22.63 5.58
N LEU A 285 -7.77 -22.87 6.79
CA LEU A 285 -8.56 -23.21 7.99
C LEU A 285 -9.56 -22.10 8.33
N GLY A 286 -9.18 -20.82 8.18
CA GLY A 286 -10.08 -19.68 8.36
C GLY A 286 -11.25 -19.68 7.38
N TRP A 287 -11.03 -20.07 6.13
CA TRP A 287 -12.10 -20.19 5.13
C TRP A 287 -13.01 -21.40 5.33
N ILE A 288 -12.47 -22.52 5.83
CA ILE A 288 -13.24 -23.71 6.17
C ILE A 288 -14.16 -23.42 7.36
N GLY A 289 -13.62 -22.83 8.43
CA GLY A 289 -14.35 -22.55 9.66
C GLY A 289 -14.76 -23.79 10.46
N GLY A 290 -15.64 -23.60 11.45
CA GLY A 290 -16.12 -24.65 12.34
C GLY A 290 -15.14 -25.05 13.46
N ALA A 291 -15.63 -25.79 14.46
CA ALA A 291 -14.85 -26.10 15.67
C ALA A 291 -13.50 -26.79 15.43
N PRO A 292 -13.36 -27.77 14.50
CA PRO A 292 -12.05 -28.39 14.23
C PRO A 292 -11.03 -27.42 13.66
N ALA A 293 -11.44 -26.51 12.76
CA ALA A 293 -10.55 -25.49 12.17
C ALA A 293 -10.13 -24.47 13.23
N ILE A 294 -11.06 -24.03 14.07
CA ILE A 294 -10.80 -23.09 15.17
C ILE A 294 -9.77 -23.68 16.14
N HIS A 295 -9.95 -24.94 16.52
CA HIS A 295 -9.02 -25.63 17.41
C HIS A 295 -7.60 -25.70 16.81
N ALA A 296 -7.49 -26.03 15.51
CA ALA A 296 -6.22 -26.06 14.81
C ALA A 296 -5.56 -24.66 14.74
N LEU A 297 -6.34 -23.62 14.44
CA LEU A 297 -5.88 -22.22 14.41
C LEU A 297 -5.35 -21.74 15.77
N VAL A 298 -6.04 -22.10 16.87
CA VAL A 298 -5.59 -21.77 18.22
C VAL A 298 -4.24 -22.44 18.53
N GLY A 299 -4.02 -23.69 18.06
CA GLY A 299 -2.74 -24.39 18.18
C GLY A 299 -1.61 -23.68 17.40
N LEU A 300 -1.92 -23.10 16.24
CA LEU A 300 -0.94 -22.39 15.41
C LEU A 300 -0.54 -21.00 15.96
N LEU A 301 -1.20 -20.48 16.98
CA LEU A 301 -0.78 -19.24 17.66
C LEU A 301 0.56 -19.37 18.40
N ASP A 302 1.04 -20.58 18.67
CA ASP A 302 2.34 -20.82 19.31
C ASP A 302 3.48 -21.06 18.31
N ALA A 303 3.19 -21.00 17.03
CA ALA A 303 4.17 -21.18 15.98
C ALA A 303 5.05 -19.91 15.81
N ASP A 304 5.77 -19.83 14.71
CA ASP A 304 6.53 -18.63 14.36
C ASP A 304 5.63 -17.38 14.21
N PRO A 305 6.22 -16.15 14.31
CA PRO A 305 5.43 -14.90 14.32
C PRO A 305 4.57 -14.65 13.08
N GLU A 306 4.96 -15.17 11.92
CA GLU A 306 4.21 -15.04 10.68
C GLU A 306 2.96 -15.93 10.71
N THR A 307 3.15 -17.19 11.05
CA THR A 307 2.07 -18.16 11.25
C THR A 307 1.07 -17.70 12.32
N ALA A 308 1.58 -17.24 13.48
CA ALA A 308 0.75 -16.76 14.59
C ALA A 308 -0.14 -15.56 14.16
N ARG A 309 0.41 -14.62 13.38
CA ARG A 309 -0.37 -13.49 12.82
C ARG A 309 -1.43 -13.95 11.81
N ALA A 310 -1.09 -14.89 10.93
CA ALA A 310 -2.03 -15.45 9.97
C ALA A 310 -3.18 -16.21 10.67
N ALA A 311 -2.86 -17.02 11.69
CA ALA A 311 -3.86 -17.73 12.50
C ALA A 311 -4.76 -16.77 13.27
N ALA A 312 -4.20 -15.71 13.89
CA ALA A 312 -4.97 -14.69 14.58
C ALA A 312 -5.92 -13.92 13.63
N ALA A 313 -5.44 -13.55 12.44
CA ALA A 313 -6.27 -12.91 11.42
C ALA A 313 -7.43 -13.82 10.96
N SER A 314 -7.15 -15.10 10.77
CA SER A 314 -8.16 -16.10 10.40
C SER A 314 -9.21 -16.29 11.53
N LEU A 315 -8.77 -16.37 12.78
CA LEU A 315 -9.67 -16.44 13.95
C LEU A 315 -10.55 -15.18 14.07
N ALA A 316 -10.00 -14.01 13.78
CA ALA A 316 -10.75 -12.75 13.79
C ALA A 316 -11.88 -12.73 12.75
N SER A 317 -11.69 -13.38 11.59
CA SER A 317 -12.68 -13.46 10.52
C SER A 317 -13.85 -14.44 10.82
N LEU A 318 -13.68 -15.35 11.78
CA LEU A 318 -14.67 -16.39 12.12
C LEU A 318 -15.78 -15.93 13.07
N GLU A 319 -15.79 -14.64 13.43
CA GLU A 319 -16.84 -14.00 14.23
C GLU A 319 -17.24 -14.81 15.52
N ARG A 320 -18.56 -14.95 15.77
CA ARG A 320 -19.09 -15.56 17.01
C ARG A 320 -18.79 -17.05 17.15
N SER A 321 -18.57 -17.77 16.06
CA SER A 321 -18.38 -19.23 16.12
C SER A 321 -17.09 -19.64 16.85
N ALA A 322 -16.08 -18.76 16.89
CA ALA A 322 -14.79 -19.01 17.54
C ALA A 322 -14.76 -18.60 19.02
N GLU A 323 -15.80 -17.94 19.54
CA GLU A 323 -15.77 -17.29 20.85
C GLU A 323 -15.47 -18.23 22.05
N PRO A 324 -16.12 -19.40 22.21
CA PRO A 324 -15.84 -20.24 23.37
C PRO A 324 -14.39 -20.73 23.44
N GLU A 325 -13.81 -21.08 22.30
CA GLU A 325 -12.44 -21.56 22.20
C GLU A 325 -11.42 -20.42 22.42
N LEU A 326 -11.72 -19.24 21.88
CA LEU A 326 -10.88 -18.04 22.08
C LEU A 326 -10.84 -17.61 23.56
N LEU A 327 -11.97 -17.61 24.27
CA LEU A 327 -12.04 -17.31 25.71
C LEU A 327 -11.30 -18.36 26.53
N ARG A 328 -11.41 -19.65 26.18
CA ARG A 328 -10.64 -20.71 26.80
C ARG A 328 -9.14 -20.48 26.60
N ALA A 329 -8.71 -20.20 25.35
CA ALA A 329 -7.32 -19.91 25.04
C ALA A 329 -6.81 -18.66 25.79
N LEU A 330 -7.59 -17.60 25.91
CA LEU A 330 -7.21 -16.38 26.64
C LEU A 330 -6.91 -16.68 28.13
N ARG A 331 -7.73 -17.52 28.78
CA ARG A 331 -7.56 -17.92 30.19
C ARG A 331 -6.28 -18.71 30.43
N THR A 332 -5.94 -19.61 29.52
CA THR A 332 -4.84 -20.57 29.70
C THR A 332 -3.52 -20.14 29.10
N SER A 333 -3.49 -19.01 28.38
CA SER A 333 -2.33 -18.56 27.61
C SER A 333 -1.40 -17.66 28.43
N GLY A 334 -0.11 -17.68 28.10
CA GLY A 334 0.87 -16.68 28.53
C GLY A 334 0.73 -15.36 27.75
N SER A 335 1.54 -14.38 28.15
CA SER A 335 1.46 -12.99 27.66
C SER A 335 1.54 -12.87 26.14
N GLU A 336 2.43 -13.61 25.48
CA GLU A 336 2.63 -13.51 24.02
C GLU A 336 1.34 -13.88 23.25
N ARG A 337 0.68 -14.96 23.62
CA ARG A 337 -0.56 -15.37 22.98
C ARG A 337 -1.72 -14.42 23.33
N ARG A 338 -1.75 -13.86 24.56
CA ARG A 338 -2.74 -12.85 24.98
C ARG A 338 -2.68 -11.60 24.12
N LEU A 339 -1.47 -11.17 23.69
CA LEU A 339 -1.30 -10.04 22.77
C LEU A 339 -2.03 -10.24 21.44
N LEU A 340 -2.10 -11.48 20.95
CA LEU A 340 -2.80 -11.83 19.71
C LEU A 340 -4.31 -12.01 19.90
N LEU A 341 -4.73 -12.52 21.07
CA LEU A 341 -6.14 -12.84 21.36
C LEU A 341 -6.97 -11.64 21.80
N LEU A 342 -6.41 -10.72 22.61
CA LEU A 342 -7.13 -9.56 23.15
C LEU A 342 -7.77 -8.67 22.06
N PRO A 343 -7.10 -8.34 20.93
CA PRO A 343 -7.73 -7.58 19.86
C PRO A 343 -8.94 -8.29 19.22
N ILE A 344 -8.96 -9.62 19.26
CA ILE A 344 -10.02 -10.45 18.69
C ILE A 344 -11.21 -10.53 19.63
N VAL A 345 -10.96 -10.85 20.90
CA VAL A 345 -12.03 -11.05 21.90
C VAL A 345 -12.59 -9.75 22.44
N GLY A 346 -11.82 -8.67 22.45
CA GLY A 346 -12.17 -7.37 23.01
C GLY A 346 -13.28 -6.59 22.32
N ARG A 347 -14.07 -7.25 21.47
CA ARG A 347 -15.29 -6.69 20.84
C ARG A 347 -16.56 -7.37 21.35
N ARG A 348 -16.46 -8.22 22.39
CA ARG A 348 -17.53 -9.14 22.81
C ARG A 348 -17.83 -8.97 24.29
N SER A 349 -19.08 -8.65 24.63
CA SER A 349 -19.50 -8.41 26.01
C SER A 349 -19.31 -9.64 26.92
N SER A 350 -19.41 -10.86 26.37
CA SER A 350 -19.15 -12.10 27.11
C SER A 350 -17.70 -12.28 27.58
N ALA A 351 -16.75 -11.50 27.02
CA ALA A 351 -15.33 -11.56 27.35
C ALA A 351 -14.92 -10.71 28.56
N THR A 352 -15.83 -9.90 29.14
CA THR A 352 -15.51 -8.92 30.19
C THR A 352 -14.67 -9.53 31.33
N THR A 353 -15.12 -10.63 31.93
CA THR A 353 -14.43 -11.25 33.08
C THR A 353 -13.04 -11.75 32.69
N ASP A 354 -12.88 -12.36 31.52
CA ASP A 354 -11.62 -12.89 31.05
C ASP A 354 -10.62 -11.81 30.67
N VAL A 355 -11.11 -10.68 30.15
CA VAL A 355 -10.29 -9.51 29.83
C VAL A 355 -9.88 -8.77 31.10
N ILE A 356 -10.75 -8.67 32.11
CA ILE A 356 -10.42 -8.12 33.45
C ILE A 356 -9.22 -8.88 34.04
N ALA A 357 -9.20 -10.21 33.95
CA ALA A 357 -8.07 -11.00 34.46
C ALA A 357 -6.74 -10.67 33.74
N CYS A 358 -6.77 -10.15 32.53
CA CYS A 358 -5.57 -9.73 31.80
C CYS A 358 -5.00 -8.38 32.29
N LEU A 359 -5.72 -7.62 33.13
CA LEU A 359 -5.20 -6.40 33.74
C LEU A 359 -4.08 -6.66 34.77
N ASP A 360 -3.94 -7.89 35.23
CA ASP A 360 -2.88 -8.31 36.16
C ASP A 360 -1.72 -9.02 35.47
N ASP A 361 -1.69 -9.02 34.13
CA ASP A 361 -0.62 -9.65 33.36
C ASP A 361 0.76 -8.98 33.65
N PRO A 362 1.85 -9.74 33.77
CA PRO A 362 3.17 -9.19 33.98
C PRO A 362 3.62 -8.27 32.82
N ASN A 363 3.16 -8.54 31.59
CA ASN A 363 3.49 -7.74 30.42
C ASN A 363 2.59 -6.47 30.33
N PRO A 364 3.18 -5.26 30.39
CA PRO A 364 2.41 -4.02 30.31
C PRO A 364 1.65 -3.82 29.00
N ASN A 365 2.12 -4.43 27.88
CA ASN A 365 1.38 -4.37 26.62
C ASN A 365 0.07 -5.15 26.70
N VAL A 366 0.04 -6.29 27.39
CA VAL A 366 -1.19 -7.06 27.66
C VAL A 366 -2.15 -6.25 28.49
N ARG A 367 -1.67 -5.63 29.59
CA ARG A 367 -2.51 -4.78 30.43
C ARG A 367 -3.10 -3.59 29.69
N ALA A 368 -2.29 -2.93 28.82
CA ALA A 368 -2.75 -1.81 28.00
C ALA A 368 -3.83 -2.25 26.99
N LEU A 369 -3.62 -3.39 26.29
CA LEU A 369 -4.62 -3.95 25.38
C LEU A 369 -5.89 -4.40 26.12
N ALA A 370 -5.77 -4.90 27.36
CA ALA A 370 -6.92 -5.25 28.19
C ALA A 370 -7.75 -4.00 28.53
N CYS A 371 -7.13 -2.87 28.90
CA CYS A 371 -7.84 -1.60 29.09
C CYS A 371 -8.58 -1.18 27.81
N GLU A 372 -7.92 -1.21 26.68
CA GLU A 372 -8.53 -0.86 25.39
C GLU A 372 -9.71 -1.78 25.03
N ALA A 373 -9.55 -3.08 25.25
CA ALA A 373 -10.60 -4.07 25.02
C ALA A 373 -11.82 -3.82 25.93
N LEU A 374 -11.62 -3.54 27.23
CA LEU A 374 -12.70 -3.21 28.17
C LEU A 374 -13.42 -1.92 27.77
N GLY A 375 -12.69 -0.91 27.29
CA GLY A 375 -13.29 0.32 26.75
C GLY A 375 -14.18 0.08 25.54
N ARG A 376 -13.81 -0.85 24.65
CA ARG A 376 -14.62 -1.25 23.50
C ARG A 376 -15.83 -2.10 23.88
N ILE A 377 -15.70 -2.98 24.87
CA ILE A 377 -16.79 -3.79 25.40
C ILE A 377 -17.84 -2.91 26.08
N GLY A 378 -17.42 -1.89 26.83
CA GLY A 378 -18.32 -0.92 27.47
C GLY A 378 -19.09 -1.46 28.66
N ASP A 379 -18.65 -2.56 29.28
CA ASP A 379 -19.32 -3.16 30.43
C ASP A 379 -18.92 -2.42 31.72
N ALA A 380 -19.90 -1.79 32.37
CA ALA A 380 -19.73 -1.00 33.57
C ALA A 380 -19.10 -1.76 34.77
N SER A 381 -19.17 -3.10 34.78
CA SER A 381 -18.52 -3.93 35.81
C SER A 381 -16.99 -3.80 35.80
N ALA A 382 -16.39 -3.36 34.71
CA ALA A 382 -14.94 -3.11 34.59
C ALA A 382 -14.51 -1.75 35.19
N VAL A 383 -15.42 -0.81 35.45
CA VAL A 383 -15.08 0.53 35.93
C VAL A 383 -14.21 0.51 37.19
N PRO A 384 -14.53 -0.25 38.25
CA PRO A 384 -13.72 -0.27 39.49
C PRO A 384 -12.25 -0.66 39.22
N VAL A 385 -12.03 -1.75 38.47
CA VAL A 385 -10.68 -2.27 38.21
C VAL A 385 -9.88 -1.38 37.26
N LEU A 386 -10.54 -0.67 36.32
CA LEU A 386 -9.90 0.32 35.48
C LEU A 386 -9.40 1.54 36.30
N PHE A 387 -10.15 1.98 37.34
CA PHE A 387 -9.70 3.04 38.25
C PHE A 387 -8.42 2.64 39.02
N GLU A 388 -8.25 1.37 39.35
CA GLU A 388 -7.03 0.86 39.98
C GLU A 388 -5.82 0.97 39.05
N ARG A 389 -6.02 0.84 37.72
CA ARG A 389 -4.97 0.93 36.68
C ARG A 389 -4.55 2.37 36.34
N LEU A 390 -5.25 3.40 36.86
CA LEU A 390 -4.83 4.79 36.66
C LEU A 390 -3.45 5.09 37.31
N GLY A 391 -3.05 4.32 38.29
CA GLY A 391 -1.75 4.39 38.97
C GLY A 391 -0.71 3.40 38.45
N ASP A 392 -0.96 2.69 37.30
CA ASP A 392 -0.02 1.68 36.77
C ASP A 392 1.36 2.29 36.51
N ALA A 393 2.40 1.49 36.73
CA ALA A 393 3.78 1.90 36.56
C ALA A 393 4.09 2.24 35.07
N ASP A 394 3.43 1.56 34.12
CA ASP A 394 3.53 1.85 32.70
C ASP A 394 2.51 2.91 32.27
N ALA A 395 3.01 4.00 31.70
CA ALA A 395 2.18 5.13 31.28
C ALA A 395 1.12 4.76 30.23
N ARG A 396 1.39 3.76 29.37
CA ARG A 396 0.44 3.30 28.35
C ARG A 396 -0.77 2.63 28.97
N VAL A 397 -0.56 1.85 30.05
CA VAL A 397 -1.65 1.22 30.80
C VAL A 397 -2.53 2.28 31.46
N SER A 398 -1.91 3.25 32.16
CA SER A 398 -2.64 4.35 32.76
C SER A 398 -3.42 5.19 31.73
N GLN A 399 -2.84 5.46 30.57
CA GLN A 399 -3.52 6.17 29.48
C GLN A 399 -4.67 5.34 28.87
N GLY A 400 -4.45 4.04 28.68
CA GLY A 400 -5.48 3.10 28.23
C GLY A 400 -6.66 3.02 29.18
N ALA A 401 -6.40 2.98 30.49
CA ALA A 401 -7.43 3.00 31.50
C ALA A 401 -8.25 4.31 31.47
N VAL A 402 -7.59 5.48 31.35
CA VAL A 402 -8.29 6.78 31.18
C VAL A 402 -9.21 6.75 29.96
N ALA A 403 -8.70 6.31 28.81
CA ALA A 403 -9.48 6.25 27.57
C ALA A 403 -10.68 5.30 27.71
N ALA A 404 -10.48 4.13 28.32
CA ALA A 404 -11.54 3.15 28.55
C ALA A 404 -12.64 3.71 29.47
N ILE A 405 -12.25 4.36 30.56
CA ILE A 405 -13.18 4.99 31.52
C ILE A 405 -13.98 6.12 30.84
N GLN A 406 -13.31 6.95 30.04
CA GLN A 406 -13.98 8.01 29.26
C GLN A 406 -14.98 7.46 28.26
N ALA A 407 -14.65 6.36 27.58
CA ALA A 407 -15.54 5.71 26.62
C ALA A 407 -16.78 5.10 27.29
N MET A 408 -16.65 4.58 28.53
CA MET A 408 -17.77 4.00 29.26
C MET A 408 -18.71 5.06 29.82
N GLY A 409 -18.19 6.16 30.38
CA GLY A 409 -18.97 7.24 30.94
C GLY A 409 -19.86 6.82 32.15
N GLY A 410 -20.82 7.67 32.45
CA GLY A 410 -21.86 7.38 33.44
C GLY A 410 -21.57 7.95 34.84
N THR A 411 -22.61 7.97 35.69
CA THR A 411 -22.60 8.60 37.02
C THR A 411 -21.59 7.96 37.99
N GLU A 412 -21.36 6.66 37.89
CA GLU A 412 -20.38 5.94 38.70
C GLU A 412 -18.94 6.35 38.34
N VAL A 413 -18.67 6.57 37.07
CA VAL A 413 -17.37 7.07 36.59
C VAL A 413 -17.11 8.46 37.15
N GLU A 414 -18.08 9.37 37.01
CA GLU A 414 -17.94 10.74 37.57
C GLU A 414 -17.75 10.73 39.07
N ARG A 415 -18.56 9.95 39.82
CA ARG A 415 -18.46 9.84 41.25
C ARG A 415 -17.05 9.39 41.71
N ARG A 416 -16.52 8.33 41.09
CA ARG A 416 -15.17 7.82 41.38
C ARG A 416 -14.08 8.79 41.00
N ALA A 417 -14.21 9.46 39.86
CA ALA A 417 -13.24 10.46 39.43
C ALA A 417 -13.21 11.66 40.41
N VAL A 418 -14.36 12.12 40.89
CA VAL A 418 -14.46 13.17 41.94
C VAL A 418 -13.78 12.73 43.24
N GLU A 419 -14.05 11.51 43.70
CA GLU A 419 -13.44 10.96 44.91
C GLU A 419 -11.91 10.88 44.75
N LEU A 420 -11.42 10.35 43.64
CA LEU A 420 -10.00 10.21 43.37
C LEU A 420 -9.29 11.57 43.18
N ALA A 421 -9.95 12.56 42.60
CA ALA A 421 -9.43 13.90 42.47
C ALA A 421 -9.23 14.61 43.83
N ARG A 422 -10.09 14.33 44.82
CA ARG A 422 -10.03 14.89 46.18
C ARG A 422 -9.02 14.17 47.07
N THR A 423 -9.02 12.84 47.05
CA THR A 423 -8.31 12.02 48.06
C THR A 423 -7.00 11.45 47.53
N GLY A 424 -6.81 11.42 46.24
CA GLY A 424 -5.65 10.78 45.60
C GLY A 424 -4.36 11.59 45.70
N GLY A 425 -3.21 10.92 45.65
CA GLY A 425 -1.91 11.59 45.46
C GLY A 425 -1.79 12.24 44.06
N ALA A 426 -0.76 13.07 43.83
CA ALA A 426 -0.57 13.82 42.55
C ALA A 426 -0.66 12.94 41.29
N ARG A 427 -0.14 11.72 41.36
CA ARG A 427 -0.22 10.76 40.26
C ARG A 427 -1.65 10.31 39.94
N ALA A 428 -2.52 10.23 40.91
CA ALA A 428 -3.91 9.82 40.76
C ALA A 428 -4.84 11.01 40.47
N ARG A 429 -4.57 12.21 41.07
CA ARG A 429 -5.35 13.43 40.78
C ARG A 429 -5.33 13.82 39.31
N ARG A 430 -4.16 13.76 38.67
CA ARG A 430 -4.00 14.13 37.27
C ARG A 430 -4.92 13.34 36.32
N PRO A 431 -4.92 11.97 36.28
CA PRO A 431 -5.87 11.23 35.46
C PRO A 431 -7.32 11.42 35.87
N ALA A 432 -7.61 11.57 37.15
CA ALA A 432 -8.97 11.85 37.64
C ALA A 432 -9.52 13.17 37.10
N LEU A 433 -8.74 14.25 37.16
CA LEU A 433 -9.10 15.55 36.58
C LEU A 433 -9.23 15.48 35.05
N ARG A 434 -8.40 14.66 34.38
CA ARG A 434 -8.53 14.45 32.93
C ARG A 434 -9.84 13.75 32.56
N ILE A 435 -10.28 12.78 33.34
CA ILE A 435 -11.58 12.12 33.17
C ILE A 435 -12.71 13.13 33.34
N LEU A 436 -12.67 13.93 34.40
CA LEU A 436 -13.68 14.96 34.66
C LEU A 436 -13.70 16.06 33.61
N ALA A 437 -12.52 16.46 33.10
CA ALA A 437 -12.40 17.46 32.03
C ALA A 437 -13.04 16.97 30.69
N TYR A 438 -12.97 15.68 30.42
CA TYR A 438 -13.61 15.09 29.26
C TYR A 438 -15.13 15.23 29.25
N PHE A 439 -15.76 15.11 30.45
CA PHE A 439 -17.22 15.25 30.58
C PHE A 439 -17.69 16.70 30.69
N GLY A 440 -16.82 17.63 31.03
CA GLY A 440 -17.14 19.06 31.08
C GLY A 440 -18.24 19.44 32.06
N SER A 441 -18.48 18.62 33.08
CA SER A 441 -19.56 18.84 34.07
C SER A 441 -19.29 20.04 34.97
N VAL A 442 -20.26 20.96 35.10
CA VAL A 442 -20.20 22.13 36.02
C VAL A 442 -19.97 21.70 37.45
N THR A 443 -20.43 20.52 37.86
CA THR A 443 -20.21 19.97 39.21
C THR A 443 -18.71 19.74 39.51
N SER A 444 -17.87 19.61 38.52
CA SER A 444 -16.42 19.43 38.62
C SER A 444 -15.65 20.76 38.75
N LEU A 445 -16.30 21.91 38.53
CA LEU A 445 -15.68 23.23 38.59
C LEU A 445 -14.84 23.49 39.88
N PRO A 446 -15.32 23.16 41.08
CA PRO A 446 -14.52 23.36 42.30
C PRO A 446 -13.18 22.62 42.28
N LEU A 447 -13.16 21.40 41.72
CA LEU A 447 -11.94 20.57 41.63
C LEU A 447 -10.95 21.14 40.64
N PHE A 448 -11.41 21.72 39.55
CA PHE A 448 -10.52 22.39 38.57
C PHE A 448 -9.95 23.69 39.19
N LEU A 449 -10.74 24.45 39.91
CA LEU A 449 -10.26 25.64 40.63
C LEU A 449 -9.19 25.27 41.68
N GLU A 450 -9.42 24.23 42.50
CA GLU A 450 -8.43 23.68 43.41
C GLU A 450 -7.17 23.19 42.68
N GLY A 451 -7.36 22.50 41.56
CA GLY A 451 -6.26 22.00 40.71
C GLY A 451 -5.38 23.10 40.12
N MET A 452 -5.87 24.30 39.90
CA MET A 452 -5.07 25.46 39.48
C MET A 452 -4.06 25.91 40.55
N ALA A 453 -4.28 25.63 41.82
CA ALA A 453 -3.37 25.89 42.91
C ALA A 453 -2.44 24.70 43.27
N ASP A 454 -2.49 23.59 42.50
CA ASP A 454 -1.67 22.41 42.76
C ASP A 454 -0.17 22.73 42.53
N PRO A 455 0.72 22.24 43.45
CA PRO A 455 2.18 22.42 43.27
C PRO A 455 2.73 21.76 42.00
N ASP A 456 2.08 20.70 41.48
CA ASP A 456 2.50 20.01 40.22
C ASP A 456 1.96 20.75 39.00
N ASP A 457 2.88 21.26 38.15
CA ASP A 457 2.55 21.95 36.89
C ASP A 457 1.62 21.11 35.99
N ARG A 458 1.79 19.80 35.97
CA ARG A 458 0.99 18.88 35.15
C ARG A 458 -0.45 18.75 35.62
N VAL A 459 -0.67 18.91 36.91
CA VAL A 459 -2.03 18.94 37.48
C VAL A 459 -2.69 20.28 37.12
N ARG A 460 -1.95 21.41 37.25
CA ARG A 460 -2.44 22.72 36.80
C ARG A 460 -2.82 22.75 35.33
N ASP A 461 -1.99 22.14 34.48
CA ASP A 461 -2.28 22.03 33.02
C ASP A 461 -3.61 21.30 32.76
N VAL A 462 -3.86 20.19 33.46
CA VAL A 462 -5.11 19.43 33.28
C VAL A 462 -6.30 20.18 33.86
N ALA A 463 -6.11 20.88 34.99
CA ALA A 463 -7.15 21.71 35.58
C ALA A 463 -7.55 22.87 34.66
N ALA A 464 -6.57 23.56 34.03
CA ALA A 464 -6.84 24.62 33.07
C ALA A 464 -7.63 24.10 31.85
N ASN A 465 -7.27 22.92 31.33
CA ASN A 465 -8.05 22.29 30.25
C ASN A 465 -9.48 21.92 30.71
N GLY A 466 -9.63 21.49 31.95
CA GLY A 466 -10.94 21.21 32.54
C GLY A 466 -11.79 22.47 32.68
N LEU A 467 -11.20 23.59 33.08
CA LEU A 467 -11.88 24.88 33.11
C LEU A 467 -12.38 25.33 31.75
N ALA A 468 -11.58 25.07 30.67
CA ALA A 468 -11.99 25.37 29.29
C ALA A 468 -13.22 24.56 28.82
N ALA A 469 -13.38 23.36 29.38
CA ALA A 469 -14.50 22.48 29.04
C ALA A 469 -15.79 22.79 29.79
N VAL A 470 -15.71 23.65 30.83
CA VAL A 470 -16.88 24.01 31.70
C VAL A 470 -17.39 25.38 31.33
N ASP A 471 -18.58 25.46 30.78
CA ASP A 471 -19.27 26.73 30.49
C ASP A 471 -19.76 27.38 31.80
N HIS A 472 -18.88 28.19 32.44
CA HIS A 472 -19.20 28.88 33.65
C HIS A 472 -18.33 30.15 33.85
N PRO A 473 -18.90 31.32 34.23
CA PRO A 473 -18.14 32.58 34.41
C PRO A 473 -16.92 32.49 35.33
N ARG A 474 -16.98 31.69 36.39
CA ARG A 474 -15.85 31.48 37.32
C ARG A 474 -14.70 30.69 36.68
N ALA A 475 -15.00 29.78 35.74
CA ALA A 475 -13.99 29.07 34.98
C ALA A 475 -13.23 30.04 34.07
N LEU A 476 -13.94 30.90 33.35
CA LEU A 476 -13.35 31.93 32.52
C LEU A 476 -12.49 32.91 33.31
N ALA A 477 -12.98 33.38 34.47
CA ALA A 477 -12.22 34.28 35.35
C ALA A 477 -10.89 33.63 35.83
N ALA A 478 -10.93 32.36 36.22
CA ALA A 478 -9.73 31.62 36.63
C ALA A 478 -8.71 31.43 35.49
N LEU A 479 -9.17 31.20 34.22
CA LEU A 479 -8.29 31.12 33.06
C LEU A 479 -7.66 32.48 32.75
N LEU A 480 -8.41 33.58 32.82
CA LEU A 480 -7.88 34.93 32.66
C LEU A 480 -6.80 35.24 33.72
N GLU A 481 -7.02 34.89 34.99
CA GLU A 481 -6.02 35.03 36.08
C GLU A 481 -4.77 34.16 35.78
N ALA A 482 -4.97 32.87 35.37
CA ALA A 482 -3.88 31.96 35.07
C ALA A 482 -3.03 32.41 33.88
N SER A 483 -3.59 33.19 32.98
CA SER A 483 -2.84 33.76 31.84
C SER A 483 -1.79 34.82 32.25
N HIS A 484 -1.82 35.30 33.52
CA HIS A 484 -0.81 36.17 34.13
C HIS A 484 0.18 35.42 35.02
N HIS A 485 0.08 34.09 35.14
CA HIS A 485 0.90 33.28 36.04
C HIS A 485 2.41 33.41 35.76
N GLY A 486 3.26 33.32 36.80
CA GLY A 486 4.70 33.43 36.64
C GLY A 486 5.34 32.35 35.75
N SER A 487 4.80 31.12 35.75
CA SER A 487 5.23 30.03 34.89
C SER A 487 4.72 30.25 33.47
N SER A 488 5.63 30.33 32.48
CA SER A 488 5.26 30.43 31.06
C SER A 488 4.41 29.24 30.59
N ARG A 489 4.67 28.05 31.12
CA ARG A 489 3.89 26.87 30.82
C ARG A 489 2.43 27.01 31.25
N THR A 490 2.18 27.52 32.45
CA THR A 490 0.81 27.76 32.91
C THR A 490 0.13 28.86 32.08
N ARG A 491 0.85 29.96 31.75
CA ARG A 491 0.34 30.99 30.84
C ARG A 491 -0.03 30.41 29.47
N ALA A 492 0.86 29.63 28.87
CA ALA A 492 0.63 29.01 27.55
C ALA A 492 -0.61 28.10 27.54
N THR A 493 -0.78 27.29 28.62
CA THR A 493 -1.95 26.42 28.76
C THR A 493 -3.25 27.24 28.96
N ALA A 494 -3.21 28.29 29.77
CA ALA A 494 -4.36 29.17 29.97
C ALA A 494 -4.76 29.93 28.72
N VAL A 495 -3.78 30.46 27.96
CA VAL A 495 -4.02 31.16 26.69
C VAL A 495 -4.60 30.19 25.63
N ARG A 496 -4.10 28.97 25.54
CA ARG A 496 -4.67 27.94 24.68
C ARG A 496 -6.11 27.60 25.07
N ALA A 497 -6.38 27.50 26.38
CA ALA A 497 -7.70 27.21 26.91
C ALA A 497 -8.69 28.37 26.65
N LEU A 498 -8.26 29.62 26.82
CA LEU A 498 -9.05 30.82 26.46
C LEU A 498 -9.44 30.85 24.98
N GLY A 499 -8.58 30.36 24.10
CA GLY A 499 -8.92 30.21 22.71
C GLY A 499 -10.04 29.17 22.41
N GLN A 500 -10.45 28.35 23.38
CA GLN A 500 -11.57 27.41 23.27
C GLN A 500 -12.87 27.94 23.90
N SER A 501 -12.79 29.05 24.61
CA SER A 501 -13.95 29.70 25.25
C SER A 501 -14.65 30.67 24.27
N ASP A 502 -15.77 31.25 24.74
CA ASP A 502 -16.51 32.25 23.98
C ASP A 502 -15.67 33.51 23.75
N ALA A 503 -15.85 34.10 22.58
CA ALA A 503 -15.15 35.31 22.13
C ALA A 503 -15.61 36.59 22.81
N THR A 504 -15.58 36.62 24.16
CA THR A 504 -15.94 37.81 24.91
C THR A 504 -14.86 38.88 24.84
N GLU A 505 -15.22 40.16 25.08
CA GLU A 505 -14.26 41.25 25.01
C GLU A 505 -13.06 41.10 25.98
N PRO A 506 -13.24 40.66 27.25
CA PRO A 506 -12.11 40.40 28.14
C PRO A 506 -11.14 39.32 27.62
N VAL A 507 -11.68 38.27 26.98
CA VAL A 507 -10.85 37.21 26.36
C VAL A 507 -10.03 37.76 25.20
N ARG A 508 -10.67 38.48 24.27
CA ARG A 508 -9.97 39.09 23.14
C ARG A 508 -8.88 40.07 23.58
N ALA A 509 -9.22 40.96 24.48
CA ALA A 509 -8.26 41.95 25.03
C ALA A 509 -7.04 41.24 25.62
N ARG A 510 -7.27 40.22 26.44
CA ARG A 510 -6.18 39.45 27.07
C ARG A 510 -5.32 38.70 26.02
N LEU A 511 -5.93 38.11 25.03
CA LEU A 511 -5.20 37.41 23.95
C LEU A 511 -4.35 38.38 23.12
N LEU A 512 -4.86 39.58 22.85
CA LEU A 512 -4.10 40.64 22.16
C LEU A 512 -2.87 41.10 22.99
N GLU A 513 -3.00 41.27 24.30
CA GLU A 513 -1.88 41.57 25.21
C GLU A 513 -0.84 40.44 25.18
N THR A 514 -1.26 39.18 25.12
CA THR A 514 -0.37 38.00 25.10
C THR A 514 0.42 37.85 23.82
N LEU A 515 0.12 38.54 22.73
CA LEU A 515 0.95 38.61 21.54
C LEU A 515 2.34 39.21 21.81
N GLN A 516 2.50 39.93 22.93
CA GLN A 516 3.78 40.52 23.37
C GLN A 516 4.43 39.73 24.53
N ASP A 517 3.98 38.51 24.83
CA ASP A 517 4.57 37.70 25.92
C ASP A 517 6.05 37.39 25.61
N PRO A 518 6.96 37.44 26.62
CA PRO A 518 8.36 37.09 26.42
C PRO A 518 8.58 35.65 25.94
N ASP A 519 7.69 34.73 26.26
CA ASP A 519 7.77 33.32 25.84
C ASP A 519 7.10 33.12 24.47
N ALA A 520 7.86 32.57 23.52
CA ALA A 520 7.41 32.37 22.13
C ALA A 520 6.22 31.40 22.05
N TRP A 521 6.12 30.38 22.94
CA TRP A 521 4.99 29.46 22.94
C TRP A 521 3.70 30.14 23.41
N VAL A 522 3.80 31.08 24.33
CA VAL A 522 2.62 31.86 24.76
C VAL A 522 2.13 32.72 23.59
N ARG A 523 3.03 33.42 22.88
CA ARG A 523 2.69 34.19 21.65
C ARG A 523 2.06 33.28 20.59
N TYR A 524 2.65 32.12 20.35
CA TYR A 524 2.12 31.13 19.41
C TYR A 524 0.67 30.74 19.73
N TYR A 525 0.38 30.38 20.98
CA TYR A 525 -0.98 30.02 21.39
C TYR A 525 -1.95 31.22 21.36
N ALA A 526 -1.45 32.43 21.58
CA ALA A 526 -2.25 33.65 21.43
C ALA A 526 -2.68 33.88 19.97
N VAL A 527 -1.76 33.71 19.00
CA VAL A 527 -2.05 33.75 17.56
C VAL A 527 -3.09 32.69 17.20
N GLN A 528 -2.88 31.45 17.62
CA GLN A 528 -3.81 30.34 17.36
C GLN A 528 -5.22 30.60 17.96
N ALA A 529 -5.28 31.16 19.16
CA ALA A 529 -6.53 31.52 19.82
C ALA A 529 -7.25 32.65 19.04
N LEU A 530 -6.54 33.73 18.70
CA LEU A 530 -7.08 34.88 17.97
C LEU A 530 -7.49 34.53 16.53
N SER A 531 -6.80 33.60 15.90
CA SER A 531 -7.22 33.06 14.58
C SER A 531 -8.61 32.43 14.64
N ARG A 532 -8.99 31.79 15.78
CA ARG A 532 -10.31 31.17 15.95
C ARG A 532 -11.39 32.13 16.39
N ILE A 533 -11.10 32.98 17.36
CA ILE A 533 -12.14 33.75 18.06
C ILE A 533 -11.99 35.27 17.92
N GLY A 534 -10.85 35.76 17.42
CA GLY A 534 -10.51 37.18 17.43
C GLY A 534 -11.22 38.02 16.35
N GLY A 535 -11.66 37.40 15.25
CA GLY A 535 -12.23 38.10 14.12
C GLY A 535 -11.22 39.05 13.41
N LEU A 536 -11.70 39.81 12.43
CA LEU A 536 -10.88 40.70 11.58
C LEU A 536 -10.07 41.74 12.38
N ALA A 537 -10.55 42.19 13.53
CA ALA A 537 -9.85 43.16 14.38
C ALA A 537 -8.49 42.63 14.91
N SER A 538 -8.31 41.31 14.98
CA SER A 538 -7.07 40.68 15.40
C SER A 538 -6.01 40.58 14.32
N ALA A 539 -6.38 40.82 13.07
CA ALA A 539 -5.48 40.58 11.94
C ALA A 539 -4.29 41.55 11.91
N GLU A 540 -4.50 42.85 12.23
CA GLU A 540 -3.42 43.84 12.27
C GLU A 540 -2.37 43.55 13.36
N PRO A 541 -2.78 43.26 14.63
CA PRO A 541 -1.84 42.83 15.67
C PRO A 541 -1.08 41.52 15.33
N ILE A 542 -1.73 40.56 14.65
CA ILE A 542 -1.12 39.31 14.21
C ILE A 542 -0.11 39.58 13.08
N ALA A 543 -0.39 40.53 12.16
CA ALA A 543 0.55 40.92 11.10
C ALA A 543 1.88 41.44 11.64
N GLY A 544 1.89 42.10 12.80
CA GLY A 544 3.11 42.48 13.51
C GLY A 544 4.03 41.30 13.88
N LEU A 545 3.52 40.08 13.93
CA LEU A 545 4.31 38.85 14.24
C LEU A 545 4.85 38.12 13.00
N LEU A 546 4.68 38.63 11.81
CA LEU A 546 5.29 38.08 10.59
C LEU A 546 6.83 38.12 10.64
N HIS A 547 7.38 39.03 11.45
CA HIS A 547 8.82 39.18 11.69
C HIS A 547 9.27 38.74 13.10
N ASP A 548 8.46 37.91 13.80
CA ASP A 548 8.81 37.39 15.12
C ASP A 548 10.15 36.65 15.11
N ALA A 549 10.93 36.77 16.19
CA ALA A 549 12.20 36.07 16.31
C ALA A 549 12.06 34.53 16.21
N ALA A 550 10.92 33.98 16.65
CA ALA A 550 10.65 32.56 16.66
C ALA A 550 9.91 32.12 15.36
N GLY A 551 10.50 31.22 14.59
CA GLY A 551 9.95 30.74 13.32
C GLY A 551 8.52 30.16 13.43
N HIS A 552 8.23 29.39 14.49
CA HIS A 552 6.90 28.83 14.70
C HIS A 552 5.82 29.89 14.96
N VAL A 553 6.18 31.06 15.50
CA VAL A 553 5.26 32.19 15.67
C VAL A 553 5.00 32.85 14.31
N ARG A 554 6.04 33.07 13.47
CA ARG A 554 5.88 33.57 12.08
C ARG A 554 4.95 32.70 11.27
N VAL A 555 5.18 31.38 11.30
CA VAL A 555 4.32 30.38 10.60
C VAL A 555 2.88 30.48 11.09
N ALA A 556 2.65 30.57 12.40
CA ALA A 556 1.31 30.69 12.96
C ALA A 556 0.62 32.00 12.53
N ALA A 557 1.37 33.09 12.45
CA ALA A 557 0.84 34.41 12.02
C ALA A 557 0.40 34.36 10.54
N ILE A 558 1.17 33.71 9.67
CA ILE A 558 0.83 33.51 8.25
C ILE A 558 -0.48 32.71 8.12
N ASP A 559 -0.59 31.57 8.79
CA ASP A 559 -1.79 30.72 8.76
C ASP A 559 -3.01 31.48 9.30
N ALA A 560 -2.84 32.23 10.39
CA ALA A 560 -3.91 33.04 10.98
C ALA A 560 -4.42 34.13 10.03
N LEU A 561 -3.51 34.83 9.36
CA LEU A 561 -3.86 35.90 8.40
C LEU A 561 -4.59 35.34 7.19
N ALA A 562 -4.14 34.22 6.64
CA ALA A 562 -4.82 33.54 5.54
C ALA A 562 -6.28 33.22 5.87
N ARG A 563 -6.54 32.74 7.10
CA ARG A 563 -7.89 32.39 7.57
C ARG A 563 -8.75 33.62 7.90
N LEU A 564 -8.17 34.68 8.44
CA LEU A 564 -8.92 35.87 8.92
C LEU A 564 -9.24 36.83 7.79
N ARG A 565 -8.34 37.06 6.86
CA ARG A 565 -8.45 38.11 5.84
C ARG A 565 -8.77 37.58 4.43
N GLY A 566 -8.63 36.28 4.16
CA GLY A 566 -8.84 35.74 2.83
C GLY A 566 -7.98 36.47 1.78
N ASP A 567 -8.58 36.95 0.71
CA ASP A 567 -7.89 37.66 -0.39
C ASP A 567 -7.08 38.87 0.06
N GLN A 568 -7.45 39.55 1.15
CA GLN A 568 -6.69 40.68 1.69
C GLN A 568 -5.34 40.30 2.31
N SER A 569 -5.09 38.98 2.51
CA SER A 569 -3.81 38.46 2.98
C SER A 569 -2.80 38.19 1.86
N LEU A 570 -3.21 38.29 0.59
CA LEU A 570 -2.37 37.90 -0.55
C LEU A 570 -1.03 38.65 -0.61
N GLU A 571 -1.00 39.95 -0.24
CA GLU A 571 0.23 40.73 -0.20
C GLU A 571 1.21 40.19 0.85
N ALA A 572 0.72 39.91 2.06
CA ALA A 572 1.53 39.33 3.13
C ALA A 572 2.01 37.91 2.80
N LEU A 573 1.16 37.11 2.15
CA LEU A 573 1.54 35.75 1.68
C LEU A 573 2.58 35.83 0.57
N HIS A 574 2.47 36.79 -0.35
CA HIS A 574 3.46 37.01 -1.41
C HIS A 574 4.81 37.44 -0.84
N GLU A 575 4.83 38.34 0.14
CA GLU A 575 6.06 38.73 0.85
C GLU A 575 6.70 37.49 1.55
N ALA A 576 5.90 36.67 2.22
CA ALA A 576 6.37 35.48 2.91
C ALA A 576 6.95 34.41 1.96
N LEU A 577 6.53 34.34 0.69
CA LEU A 577 7.15 33.48 -0.33
C LEU A 577 8.59 33.87 -0.66
N GLY A 578 8.98 35.12 -0.44
CA GLY A 578 10.35 35.63 -0.61
C GLY A 578 11.25 35.44 0.62
N SER A 579 10.79 34.76 1.67
CA SER A 579 11.54 34.52 2.89
C SER A 579 12.69 33.53 2.68
N ASP A 580 13.84 33.77 3.37
CA ASP A 580 14.93 32.78 3.45
C ASP A 580 14.59 31.59 4.36
N ASP A 581 13.54 31.68 5.17
CA ASP A 581 13.05 30.59 6.04
C ASP A 581 12.09 29.69 5.27
N ALA A 582 12.54 28.48 4.98
CA ALA A 582 11.76 27.50 4.22
C ALA A 582 10.41 27.12 4.88
N ASP A 583 10.31 27.19 6.23
CA ASP A 583 9.05 26.92 6.94
C ASP A 583 8.06 28.05 6.73
N VAL A 584 8.53 29.29 6.66
CA VAL A 584 7.72 30.47 6.33
C VAL A 584 7.18 30.38 4.89
N VAL A 585 8.07 30.02 3.94
CA VAL A 585 7.67 29.82 2.53
C VAL A 585 6.59 28.72 2.42
N ARG A 586 6.78 27.58 3.09
CA ARG A 586 5.79 26.49 3.10
C ARG A 586 4.47 26.91 3.73
N ALA A 587 4.52 27.69 4.82
CA ALA A 587 3.31 28.24 5.43
C ALA A 587 2.56 29.18 4.48
N ALA A 588 3.29 30.02 3.74
CA ALA A 588 2.70 30.93 2.75
C ALA A 588 2.03 30.15 1.61
N LEU A 589 2.66 29.09 1.08
CA LEU A 589 2.05 28.21 0.07
C LEU A 589 0.76 27.55 0.57
N MET A 590 0.75 27.05 1.81
CA MET A 590 -0.48 26.54 2.43
C MET A 590 -1.54 27.63 2.60
N GLY A 591 -1.11 28.83 2.98
CA GLY A 591 -1.97 30.01 3.09
C GLY A 591 -2.66 30.35 1.76
N LEU A 592 -1.94 30.28 0.64
CA LEU A 592 -2.52 30.48 -0.70
C LEU A 592 -3.62 29.44 -0.98
N GLY A 593 -3.41 28.17 -0.59
CA GLY A 593 -4.44 27.13 -0.67
C GLY A 593 -5.66 27.41 0.21
N ILE A 594 -5.48 27.99 1.40
CA ILE A 594 -6.59 28.39 2.27
C ILE A 594 -7.41 29.53 1.63
N VAL A 595 -6.76 30.51 1.04
CA VAL A 595 -7.38 31.66 0.40
C VAL A 595 -8.16 31.25 -0.84
N ARG A 596 -7.66 30.30 -1.62
CA ARG A 596 -8.32 29.72 -2.84
C ARG A 596 -8.64 30.75 -3.92
N SER A 597 -7.96 31.90 -3.93
CA SER A 597 -8.17 32.90 -4.95
C SER A 597 -7.57 32.50 -6.29
N ALA A 598 -8.32 32.62 -7.38
CA ALA A 598 -7.78 32.35 -8.72
C ALA A 598 -6.54 33.21 -9.04
N SER A 599 -6.45 34.42 -8.48
CA SER A 599 -5.30 35.31 -8.63
C SER A 599 -4.05 34.81 -7.89
N SER A 600 -4.18 33.93 -6.91
CA SER A 600 -3.06 33.35 -6.16
C SER A 600 -2.47 32.08 -6.82
N PHE A 601 -3.18 31.46 -7.75
CA PHE A 601 -2.73 30.25 -8.43
C PHE A 601 -1.36 30.42 -9.13
N PRO A 602 -1.08 31.51 -9.89
CA PRO A 602 0.23 31.71 -10.54
C PRO A 602 1.39 31.80 -9.55
N LEU A 603 1.16 32.20 -8.29
CA LEU A 603 2.18 32.32 -7.26
C LEU A 603 2.74 30.96 -6.82
N LEU A 604 2.05 29.86 -7.10
CA LEU A 604 2.53 28.51 -6.83
C LEU A 604 3.61 28.05 -7.82
N GLY A 605 3.64 28.59 -9.03
CA GLY A 605 4.50 28.14 -10.13
C GLY A 605 5.99 28.04 -9.76
N PRO A 606 6.63 29.08 -9.19
CA PRO A 606 8.05 29.01 -8.80
C PRO A 606 8.33 27.90 -7.77
N ALA A 607 7.40 27.67 -6.84
CA ALA A 607 7.56 26.65 -5.80
C ALA A 607 7.38 25.24 -6.35
N LEU A 608 6.52 25.04 -7.35
CA LEU A 608 6.30 23.75 -8.02
C LEU A 608 7.55 23.24 -8.73
N HIS A 609 8.44 24.15 -9.19
CA HIS A 609 9.66 23.84 -9.92
C HIS A 609 10.93 24.14 -9.11
N GLY A 610 10.80 24.48 -7.82
CA GLY A 610 11.92 24.80 -6.93
C GLY A 610 12.84 23.60 -6.64
N ALA A 611 14.05 23.87 -6.16
CA ALA A 611 15.04 22.83 -5.87
C ALA A 611 14.66 21.93 -4.68
N ASP A 612 14.00 22.49 -3.65
CA ASP A 612 13.64 21.75 -2.43
C ASP A 612 12.38 20.89 -2.62
N ALA A 613 12.53 19.58 -2.47
CA ALA A 613 11.44 18.61 -2.63
C ALA A 613 10.31 18.80 -1.60
N ALA A 614 10.61 19.23 -0.37
CA ALA A 614 9.60 19.47 0.65
C ALA A 614 8.73 20.68 0.28
N THR A 615 9.32 21.73 -0.26
CA THR A 615 8.59 22.91 -0.75
C THR A 615 7.74 22.57 -1.98
N ARG A 616 8.27 21.77 -2.95
CA ARG A 616 7.46 21.27 -4.07
C ARG A 616 6.28 20.44 -3.61
N LEU A 617 6.48 19.58 -2.61
CA LEU A 617 5.39 18.77 -2.03
C LEU A 617 4.28 19.63 -1.44
N VAL A 618 4.62 20.69 -0.71
CA VAL A 618 3.65 21.63 -0.15
C VAL A 618 2.93 22.40 -1.26
N ALA A 619 3.64 22.84 -2.28
CA ALA A 619 3.04 23.53 -3.44
C ALA A 619 2.05 22.61 -4.19
N VAL A 620 2.42 21.35 -4.43
CA VAL A 620 1.52 20.34 -5.01
C VAL A 620 0.30 20.10 -4.11
N SER A 621 0.49 20.06 -2.79
CA SER A 621 -0.63 19.90 -1.85
C SER A 621 -1.57 21.11 -1.87
N ALA A 622 -1.04 22.32 -2.02
CA ALA A 622 -1.82 23.54 -2.14
C ALA A 622 -2.68 23.56 -3.42
N LEU A 623 -2.23 22.92 -4.52
CA LEU A 623 -3.03 22.79 -5.75
C LEU A 623 -4.37 22.08 -5.53
N ALA A 624 -4.46 21.20 -4.51
CA ALA A 624 -5.70 20.49 -4.19
C ALA A 624 -6.88 21.44 -3.91
N GLU A 625 -6.59 22.61 -3.40
CA GLU A 625 -7.56 23.59 -2.94
C GLU A 625 -8.10 24.51 -4.05
N PHE A 626 -7.47 24.48 -5.24
CA PHE A 626 -7.88 25.30 -6.36
C PHE A 626 -8.81 24.53 -7.31
N ASP A 627 -9.86 25.21 -7.77
CA ASP A 627 -10.81 24.69 -8.74
C ASP A 627 -10.65 25.40 -10.10
N VAL A 628 -9.47 25.23 -10.69
CA VAL A 628 -9.13 25.72 -12.02
C VAL A 628 -8.61 24.58 -12.88
N ASN A 629 -8.83 24.64 -14.20
CA ASN A 629 -8.50 23.53 -15.11
C ASN A 629 -7.00 23.23 -15.17
N GLU A 630 -6.18 24.26 -15.05
CA GLU A 630 -4.73 24.20 -15.09
C GLU A 630 -4.11 23.32 -13.98
N VAL A 631 -4.86 23.09 -12.90
CA VAL A 631 -4.42 22.22 -11.80
C VAL A 631 -4.15 20.79 -12.28
N VAL A 632 -4.98 20.26 -13.18
CA VAL A 632 -4.81 18.89 -13.72
C VAL A 632 -3.48 18.80 -14.48
N ASP A 633 -3.15 19.83 -15.28
CA ASP A 633 -1.91 19.86 -16.05
C ASP A 633 -0.67 19.97 -15.14
N GLU A 634 -0.72 20.81 -14.10
CA GLU A 634 0.39 20.93 -13.14
C GLU A 634 0.56 19.66 -12.31
N LEU A 635 -0.52 19.01 -11.88
CA LEU A 635 -0.45 17.70 -11.20
C LEU A 635 0.09 16.61 -12.12
N ALA A 636 -0.28 16.61 -13.41
CA ALA A 636 0.25 15.65 -14.38
C ALA A 636 1.77 15.82 -14.58
N LYS A 637 2.28 17.05 -14.60
CA LYS A 637 3.72 17.34 -14.63
C LYS A 637 4.40 16.88 -13.35
N ALA A 638 3.83 17.18 -12.17
CA ALA A 638 4.36 16.80 -10.87
C ALA A 638 4.37 15.27 -10.64
N ALA A 639 3.57 14.50 -11.38
CA ALA A 639 3.59 13.04 -11.35
C ALA A 639 4.90 12.44 -11.93
N PHE A 640 5.75 13.24 -12.60
CA PHE A 640 7.10 12.85 -13.04
C PHE A 640 8.22 13.49 -12.19
N ASP A 641 7.91 14.07 -11.03
CA ASP A 641 8.89 14.68 -10.15
C ASP A 641 10.01 13.68 -9.76
N PRO A 642 11.28 14.09 -9.64
CA PRO A 642 12.34 13.23 -9.17
C PRO A 642 12.11 12.69 -7.74
N SER A 643 11.38 13.42 -6.89
CA SER A 643 11.00 12.97 -5.54
C SER A 643 9.76 12.06 -5.56
N GLU A 644 9.90 10.88 -4.97
CA GLU A 644 8.77 9.93 -4.84
C GLU A 644 7.59 10.51 -4.06
N SER A 645 7.85 11.29 -3.01
CA SER A 645 6.79 11.91 -2.20
C SER A 645 5.95 12.92 -3.00
N VAL A 646 6.59 13.69 -3.88
CA VAL A 646 5.91 14.65 -4.76
C VAL A 646 5.10 13.92 -5.81
N ARG A 647 5.69 12.90 -6.49
CA ARG A 647 4.94 12.05 -7.44
C ARG A 647 3.72 11.42 -6.80
N ALA A 648 3.89 10.85 -5.59
CA ALA A 648 2.81 10.22 -4.86
C ALA A 648 1.67 11.18 -4.54
N ALA A 649 1.99 12.40 -4.07
CA ALA A 649 1.00 13.42 -3.77
C ALA A 649 0.24 13.85 -5.04
N ALA A 650 0.94 14.09 -6.14
CA ALA A 650 0.34 14.48 -7.42
C ALA A 650 -0.62 13.42 -7.96
N ILE A 651 -0.21 12.15 -7.97
CA ILE A 651 -1.06 11.02 -8.42
C ILE A 651 -2.29 10.87 -7.53
N ASN A 652 -2.13 10.94 -6.20
CA ASN A 652 -3.26 10.84 -5.27
C ASN A 652 -4.26 12.00 -5.46
N LEU A 653 -3.77 13.21 -5.68
CA LEU A 653 -4.61 14.38 -5.95
C LEU A 653 -5.34 14.27 -7.28
N LEU A 654 -4.70 13.81 -8.36
CA LEU A 654 -5.36 13.46 -9.61
C LEU A 654 -6.44 12.39 -9.39
N GLY A 655 -6.18 11.41 -8.51
CA GLY A 655 -7.12 10.37 -8.13
C GLY A 655 -8.39 10.90 -7.46
N SER A 656 -8.29 11.96 -6.67
CA SER A 656 -9.43 12.58 -5.98
C SER A 656 -10.21 13.57 -6.84
N ARG A 657 -9.67 14.01 -7.99
CA ARG A 657 -10.33 14.99 -8.84
C ARG A 657 -11.37 14.37 -9.77
N PRO A 658 -12.58 14.96 -9.86
CA PRO A 658 -13.60 14.54 -10.81
C PRO A 658 -13.23 14.97 -12.24
N GLY A 659 -13.91 14.38 -13.21
CA GLY A 659 -13.86 14.78 -14.61
C GLY A 659 -12.97 13.90 -15.49
N PRO A 660 -13.15 14.04 -16.83
CA PRO A 660 -12.47 13.20 -17.81
C PRO A 660 -10.98 13.53 -17.95
N ASP A 661 -10.56 14.76 -17.71
CA ASP A 661 -9.18 15.21 -17.92
C ASP A 661 -8.26 14.61 -16.86
N ALA A 662 -8.66 14.60 -15.58
CA ALA A 662 -7.91 13.91 -14.53
C ALA A 662 -7.83 12.39 -14.77
N THR A 663 -8.88 11.78 -15.30
CA THR A 663 -8.88 10.36 -15.68
C THR A 663 -7.91 10.12 -16.83
N ARG A 664 -7.93 10.96 -17.86
CA ARG A 664 -7.04 10.87 -19.02
C ARG A 664 -5.57 11.04 -18.59
N ALA A 665 -5.28 12.02 -17.72
CA ALA A 665 -3.94 12.21 -17.17
C ALA A 665 -3.44 10.95 -16.44
N LEU A 666 -4.26 10.35 -15.55
CA LEU A 666 -3.92 9.12 -14.86
C LEU A 666 -3.71 7.94 -15.82
N VAL A 667 -4.56 7.77 -16.83
CA VAL A 667 -4.39 6.70 -17.82
C VAL A 667 -3.05 6.86 -18.57
N GLY A 668 -2.69 8.09 -18.96
CA GLY A 668 -1.39 8.36 -19.59
C GLY A 668 -0.17 8.02 -18.72
N LEU A 669 -0.32 8.07 -17.38
CA LEU A 669 0.73 7.69 -16.43
C LEU A 669 0.89 6.18 -16.23
N LEU A 670 -0.01 5.32 -16.70
CA LEU A 670 0.10 3.86 -16.58
C LEU A 670 1.29 3.27 -17.34
N GLY A 671 1.86 3.99 -18.32
CA GLY A 671 3.07 3.61 -19.04
C GLY A 671 4.35 3.66 -18.18
N ASP A 672 4.37 4.42 -17.07
CA ASP A 672 5.51 4.47 -16.14
C ASP A 672 5.46 3.30 -15.16
N GLU A 673 6.38 2.34 -15.30
CA GLU A 673 6.45 1.15 -14.43
C GLU A 673 6.61 1.51 -12.95
N GLY A 674 7.34 2.58 -12.64
CA GLY A 674 7.61 3.00 -11.26
C GLY A 674 6.39 3.54 -10.50
N SER A 675 5.40 4.07 -11.23
CA SER A 675 4.19 4.67 -10.66
C SER A 675 2.91 3.86 -10.94
N ARG A 676 2.98 2.83 -11.78
CA ARG A 676 1.85 2.07 -12.32
C ARG A 676 0.85 1.60 -11.26
N ASP A 677 1.34 0.96 -10.19
CA ASP A 677 0.46 0.45 -9.12
C ASP A 677 -0.25 1.56 -8.36
N ARG A 678 0.44 2.67 -8.13
CA ARG A 678 -0.12 3.85 -7.47
C ARG A 678 -1.18 4.52 -8.34
N VAL A 679 -0.90 4.64 -9.63
CA VAL A 679 -1.84 5.19 -10.61
C VAL A 679 -3.10 4.31 -10.71
N ALA A 680 -2.92 2.98 -10.77
CA ALA A 680 -4.03 2.04 -10.76
C ALA A 680 -4.87 2.15 -9.47
N ALA A 681 -4.23 2.32 -8.30
CA ALA A 681 -4.91 2.57 -7.04
C ALA A 681 -5.68 3.91 -7.06
N ALA A 682 -5.07 4.99 -7.57
CA ALA A 682 -5.71 6.30 -7.70
C ALA A 682 -6.94 6.25 -8.63
N LEU A 683 -6.85 5.54 -9.76
CA LEU A 683 -7.96 5.30 -10.67
C LEU A 683 -9.12 4.52 -10.02
N THR A 684 -8.85 3.70 -8.99
CA THR A 684 -9.90 2.98 -8.24
C THR A 684 -10.75 3.91 -7.37
N THR A 685 -10.28 5.13 -7.08
CA THR A 685 -11.06 6.12 -6.33
C THR A 685 -12.27 6.56 -7.14
N TYR A 686 -13.48 6.36 -6.56
CA TYR A 686 -14.72 6.72 -7.23
C TYR A 686 -14.99 8.23 -7.13
N VAL A 687 -14.96 8.88 -8.26
CA VAL A 687 -15.33 10.29 -8.45
C VAL A 687 -16.16 10.43 -9.72
N ALA A 688 -16.92 11.51 -9.84
CA ALA A 688 -17.80 11.75 -11.01
C ALA A 688 -16.98 11.75 -12.32
N GLY A 689 -17.48 11.03 -13.34
CA GLY A 689 -16.86 10.92 -14.66
C GLY A 689 -15.69 9.92 -14.73
N ARG A 690 -15.33 9.25 -13.63
CA ARG A 690 -14.20 8.30 -13.60
C ARG A 690 -14.49 7.03 -14.40
N VAL A 691 -15.66 6.43 -14.17
CA VAL A 691 -16.06 5.20 -14.83
C VAL A 691 -16.18 5.41 -16.34
N GLU A 692 -16.83 6.47 -16.74
CA GLU A 692 -17.01 6.86 -18.16
C GLU A 692 -15.66 7.14 -18.83
N GLY A 693 -14.77 7.84 -18.12
CA GLY A 693 -13.42 8.12 -18.62
C GLY A 693 -12.58 6.85 -18.80
N ILE A 694 -12.71 5.86 -17.91
CA ILE A 694 -12.04 4.57 -18.04
C ILE A 694 -12.60 3.77 -19.23
N VAL A 695 -13.92 3.74 -19.41
CA VAL A 695 -14.55 3.05 -20.56
C VAL A 695 -14.09 3.67 -21.88
N ALA A 696 -14.05 5.01 -21.95
CA ALA A 696 -13.56 5.72 -23.14
C ALA A 696 -12.06 5.43 -23.43
N ALA A 697 -11.26 5.21 -22.39
CA ALA A 697 -9.86 4.78 -22.53
C ALA A 697 -9.76 3.32 -23.01
N LEU A 698 -10.57 2.42 -22.48
CA LEU A 698 -10.60 1.01 -22.89
C LEU A 698 -10.84 0.81 -24.37
N ASP A 699 -11.56 1.72 -25.03
CA ASP A 699 -11.81 1.64 -26.47
C ASP A 699 -10.57 1.92 -27.33
N ARG A 700 -9.51 2.51 -26.77
CA ARG A 700 -8.32 2.98 -27.52
C ARG A 700 -7.01 2.35 -27.06
N GLU A 701 -6.97 1.82 -25.84
CA GLU A 701 -5.73 1.39 -25.20
C GLU A 701 -5.30 -0.02 -25.63
N GLY A 702 -3.98 -0.27 -25.54
CA GLY A 702 -3.38 -1.56 -25.81
C GLY A 702 -3.62 -2.60 -24.69
N PRO A 703 -3.10 -3.83 -24.86
CA PRO A 703 -3.43 -4.98 -24.02
C PRO A 703 -3.04 -4.79 -22.55
N GLU A 704 -1.88 -4.20 -22.23
CA GLU A 704 -1.42 -4.00 -20.87
C GLU A 704 -2.30 -2.99 -20.12
N THR A 705 -2.51 -1.83 -20.72
CA THR A 705 -3.36 -0.76 -20.14
C THR A 705 -4.81 -1.23 -19.99
N ALA A 706 -5.36 -1.91 -21.01
CA ALA A 706 -6.70 -2.47 -20.95
C ALA A 706 -6.86 -3.46 -19.78
N ALA A 707 -5.89 -4.34 -19.54
CA ALA A 707 -5.91 -5.28 -18.43
C ALA A 707 -5.90 -4.57 -17.05
N ILE A 708 -5.13 -3.48 -16.92
CA ILE A 708 -5.08 -2.68 -15.70
C ILE A 708 -6.42 -1.95 -15.48
N LEU A 709 -6.96 -1.31 -16.50
CA LEU A 709 -8.21 -0.55 -16.43
C LEU A 709 -9.41 -1.45 -16.09
N VAL A 710 -9.48 -2.64 -16.66
CA VAL A 710 -10.48 -3.66 -16.30
C VAL A 710 -10.32 -4.05 -14.83
N GLY A 711 -9.09 -4.30 -14.35
CA GLY A 711 -8.81 -4.57 -12.95
C GLY A 711 -9.23 -3.41 -12.03
N VAL A 712 -9.04 -2.16 -12.45
CA VAL A 712 -9.50 -0.96 -11.74
C VAL A 712 -11.02 -0.96 -11.59
N LEU A 713 -11.77 -1.14 -12.69
CA LEU A 713 -13.24 -1.20 -12.67
C LEU A 713 -13.74 -2.32 -11.75
N ALA A 714 -13.14 -3.50 -11.83
CA ALA A 714 -13.52 -4.64 -10.99
C ALA A 714 -13.31 -4.35 -9.48
N ARG A 715 -12.20 -3.68 -9.12
CA ARG A 715 -11.88 -3.31 -7.73
C ARG A 715 -12.76 -2.18 -7.17
N MET A 716 -13.38 -1.34 -7.99
CA MET A 716 -14.26 -0.26 -7.53
C MET A 716 -15.49 -0.77 -6.76
N ARG A 717 -15.95 -2.00 -7.01
CA ARG A 717 -17.12 -2.63 -6.35
C ARG A 717 -18.38 -1.76 -6.34
N ARG A 718 -18.64 -1.07 -7.43
CA ARG A 718 -19.81 -0.21 -7.63
C ARG A 718 -20.69 -0.77 -8.73
N PRO A 719 -22.04 -0.63 -8.64
CA PRO A 719 -22.92 -1.06 -9.70
C PRO A 719 -22.60 -0.42 -11.06
N GLU A 720 -22.20 0.83 -11.08
CA GLU A 720 -21.83 1.57 -12.29
C GLU A 720 -20.56 0.96 -12.93
N ALA A 721 -19.57 0.60 -12.13
CA ALA A 721 -18.34 -0.04 -12.62
C ALA A 721 -18.61 -1.47 -13.13
N GLN A 722 -19.52 -2.21 -12.48
CA GLN A 722 -19.96 -3.52 -12.96
C GLN A 722 -20.68 -3.42 -14.31
N LEU A 723 -21.58 -2.46 -14.47
CA LEU A 723 -22.23 -2.20 -15.74
C LEU A 723 -21.24 -1.77 -16.81
N ALA A 724 -20.21 -1.00 -16.43
CA ALA A 724 -19.15 -0.57 -17.33
C ALA A 724 -18.30 -1.78 -17.81
N LEU A 725 -18.00 -2.76 -16.95
CA LEU A 725 -17.34 -4.00 -17.34
C LEU A 725 -18.19 -4.80 -18.34
N GLU A 726 -19.48 -4.95 -18.07
CA GLU A 726 -20.39 -5.62 -18.98
C GLU A 726 -20.48 -4.92 -20.34
N HIS A 727 -20.50 -3.57 -20.36
CA HIS A 727 -20.48 -2.76 -21.58
C HIS A 727 -19.13 -2.88 -22.31
N ALA A 728 -18.03 -2.88 -21.57
CA ALA A 728 -16.68 -2.99 -22.17
C ALA A 728 -16.47 -4.32 -22.89
N PHE A 729 -17.23 -5.36 -22.58
CA PHE A 729 -17.23 -6.62 -23.33
C PHE A 729 -17.86 -6.49 -24.75
N ALA A 730 -18.59 -5.40 -25.02
CA ALA A 730 -19.16 -5.11 -26.34
C ALA A 730 -18.39 -4.06 -27.15
N LEU A 731 -17.26 -3.54 -26.63
CA LEU A 731 -16.43 -2.57 -27.35
C LEU A 731 -15.77 -3.20 -28.60
N GLU A 732 -15.46 -2.37 -29.59
CA GLU A 732 -14.74 -2.81 -30.79
C GLU A 732 -13.31 -3.24 -30.46
N ASN A 733 -12.69 -2.64 -29.44
CA ASN A 733 -11.35 -2.97 -29.00
C ASN A 733 -11.25 -4.42 -28.46
N VAL A 734 -10.57 -5.27 -29.19
CA VAL A 734 -10.36 -6.69 -28.82
C VAL A 734 -9.59 -6.83 -27.50
N HIS A 735 -8.67 -5.92 -27.20
CA HIS A 735 -7.89 -5.98 -25.96
C HIS A 735 -8.78 -5.74 -24.73
N ALA A 736 -9.76 -4.85 -24.84
CA ALA A 736 -10.77 -4.64 -23.80
C ALA A 736 -11.59 -5.93 -23.58
N ARG A 737 -12.13 -6.55 -24.64
CA ARG A 737 -12.91 -7.78 -24.53
C ARG A 737 -12.12 -8.96 -23.95
N ARG A 738 -10.85 -9.12 -24.36
CA ARG A 738 -9.92 -10.13 -23.80
C ARG A 738 -9.66 -9.92 -22.32
N ALA A 739 -9.50 -8.68 -21.88
CA ALA A 739 -9.27 -8.36 -20.47
C ALA A 739 -10.52 -8.52 -19.58
N VAL A 740 -11.71 -8.20 -20.12
CA VAL A 740 -12.98 -8.25 -19.38
C VAL A 740 -13.44 -9.69 -19.11
N ALA A 741 -13.24 -10.62 -20.04
CA ALA A 741 -13.71 -12.00 -19.90
C ALA A 741 -13.27 -12.66 -18.56
N PRO A 742 -11.99 -12.61 -18.14
CA PRO A 742 -11.57 -13.14 -16.84
C PRO A 742 -12.15 -12.38 -15.63
N ALA A 743 -12.42 -11.08 -15.77
CA ALA A 743 -13.00 -10.28 -14.69
C ALA A 743 -14.45 -10.66 -14.37
N LEU A 744 -15.18 -11.23 -15.34
CA LEU A 744 -16.55 -11.73 -15.18
C LEU A 744 -16.59 -13.13 -14.53
N SER A 745 -15.44 -13.80 -14.37
CA SER A 745 -15.38 -15.24 -14.04
C SER A 745 -15.85 -15.64 -12.62
N PRO A 746 -15.51 -14.96 -11.51
CA PRO A 746 -15.71 -15.58 -10.17
C PRO A 746 -17.10 -15.40 -9.58
N ASP A 747 -17.72 -14.26 -9.83
CA ASP A 747 -19.07 -13.95 -9.38
C ASP A 747 -19.95 -13.76 -10.61
N ILE A 748 -20.02 -14.79 -11.47
CA ILE A 748 -20.77 -14.74 -12.70
C ILE A 748 -22.23 -14.42 -12.39
N THR A 749 -22.59 -13.17 -12.58
CA THR A 749 -23.99 -12.78 -12.60
C THR A 749 -24.69 -13.49 -13.76
N PRO A 750 -26.00 -13.73 -13.71
CA PRO A 750 -26.71 -14.31 -14.84
C PRO A 750 -26.46 -13.58 -16.17
N ARG A 751 -26.26 -12.25 -16.11
CA ARG A 751 -25.94 -11.43 -17.27
C ARG A 751 -24.49 -11.62 -17.72
N GLY A 752 -23.51 -11.66 -16.78
CA GLY A 752 -22.12 -11.93 -17.10
C GLY A 752 -21.94 -13.31 -17.74
N ARG A 753 -22.65 -14.34 -17.22
CA ARG A 753 -22.67 -15.67 -17.83
C ARG A 753 -23.22 -15.63 -19.26
N ALA A 754 -24.33 -14.93 -19.50
CA ALA A 754 -24.91 -14.80 -20.84
C ALA A 754 -23.94 -14.09 -21.82
N LEU A 755 -23.21 -13.08 -21.37
CA LEU A 755 -22.18 -12.41 -22.16
C LEU A 755 -21.03 -13.36 -22.51
N LEU A 756 -20.53 -14.14 -21.57
CA LEU A 756 -19.50 -15.15 -21.82
C LEU A 756 -19.99 -16.26 -22.76
N GLU A 757 -21.23 -16.72 -22.62
CA GLU A 757 -21.85 -17.70 -23.51
C GLU A 757 -22.01 -17.16 -24.94
N GLN A 758 -22.38 -15.89 -25.08
CA GLN A 758 -22.45 -15.20 -26.37
C GLN A 758 -21.04 -15.05 -26.96
N GLY A 759 -20.07 -14.56 -26.16
CA GLY A 759 -18.67 -14.42 -26.57
C GLY A 759 -18.07 -15.74 -27.06
N ALA A 760 -18.31 -16.84 -26.34
CA ALA A 760 -17.83 -18.16 -26.72
C ALA A 760 -18.38 -18.65 -28.09
N LYS A 761 -19.59 -18.22 -28.45
CA LYS A 761 -20.26 -18.63 -29.70
C LYS A 761 -19.96 -17.74 -30.89
N SER A 762 -19.89 -16.43 -30.70
CA SER A 762 -20.01 -15.47 -31.80
C SER A 762 -19.05 -14.27 -31.76
N ASP A 763 -18.12 -14.18 -30.80
CA ASP A 763 -17.12 -13.09 -30.85
C ASP A 763 -16.31 -13.17 -32.14
N PRO A 764 -16.06 -12.07 -32.87
CA PRO A 764 -15.25 -12.08 -34.06
C PRO A 764 -13.82 -12.57 -33.82
N ASP A 765 -13.27 -12.34 -32.62
CA ASP A 765 -11.93 -12.76 -32.25
C ASP A 765 -11.94 -14.20 -31.71
N GLU A 766 -11.10 -15.05 -32.34
CA GLU A 766 -11.02 -16.49 -31.96
C GLU A 766 -10.51 -16.67 -30.54
N HIS A 767 -9.58 -15.83 -30.10
CA HIS A 767 -9.04 -15.92 -28.75
C HIS A 767 -10.11 -15.60 -27.70
N VAL A 768 -10.93 -14.57 -27.91
CA VAL A 768 -12.06 -14.27 -27.00
C VAL A 768 -13.01 -15.45 -26.94
N ARG A 769 -13.32 -16.10 -28.10
CA ARG A 769 -14.18 -17.31 -28.08
C ARG A 769 -13.59 -18.43 -27.24
N ARG A 770 -12.29 -18.73 -27.43
CA ARG A 770 -11.59 -19.79 -26.65
C ARG A 770 -11.51 -19.46 -25.17
N LEU A 771 -11.23 -18.20 -24.84
CA LEU A 771 -11.15 -17.70 -23.48
C LEU A 771 -12.49 -17.82 -22.73
N CYS A 772 -13.57 -17.33 -23.34
CA CYS A 772 -14.92 -17.45 -22.78
C CYS A 772 -15.34 -18.93 -22.59
N ALA A 773 -15.04 -19.78 -23.58
CA ALA A 773 -15.31 -21.21 -23.47
C ALA A 773 -14.49 -21.90 -22.37
N ALA A 774 -13.25 -21.46 -22.10
CA ALA A 774 -12.43 -21.98 -21.01
C ALA A 774 -12.98 -21.56 -19.64
N ILE A 775 -13.39 -20.31 -19.48
CA ILE A 775 -13.97 -19.76 -18.25
C ILE A 775 -15.30 -20.48 -17.89
N LEU A 776 -16.15 -20.73 -18.90
CA LEU A 776 -17.44 -21.41 -18.68
C LEU A 776 -17.31 -22.90 -18.33
N ARG A 777 -16.18 -23.53 -18.66
CA ARG A 777 -15.90 -24.95 -18.36
C ARG A 777 -15.15 -25.16 -17.03
N GLY A 778 -14.45 -24.11 -16.53
CA GLY A 778 -13.72 -24.13 -15.25
C GLY A 778 -14.65 -23.89 -14.11
#